data_b86eb79eff85245caa532ff02d64fd31
#
_entry.id   b86eb79eff85245caa532ff02d64fd31
#
_cell.length_a   1.000
_cell.length_b   1.000
_cell.length_c   1.000
_cell.angle_alpha   90.00
_cell.angle_beta   90.00
_cell.angle_gamma   90.00
#
_symmetry.space_group_name_H-M   'P 1'
#
loop_
_entity.id
_entity.type
_entity.pdbx_description
1 polymer ?
#
loop_
_entity_poly.entity_id
_entity_poly.type
_entity_poly.pdbx_seq_one_letter_code
_entity_poly.pdbx_strand_id
1 'polypeptide(L)'
;MRKKLSTLFVALVATTALWAEDFSVDGIYYQIIADKTNEVWVTFRGSDWNSYTNEYSGSVTIPSVVTYNGTTYSVTTIGRAAFYNCSKLTSVTIPNSVTQIGGSAFESCSGLTSVTIPNSVTLIGNSAFKRCSGLIYATILPDSVTAFGTNVFYGCSSLTSVVWNIKNGIEFSSSSEAPFYMGESQITSFIFGENVQHIPSYLCHGMSKLTSITIPNSVTTIGNFAFGLCKGLTSVNCLAEVPPFLSGTAFSYTSIPVYVPCGKVATYKATSGWKSFSNIQEPLAEYSISVYSNNETMGYAIVDKNSICGAQISATPNYGYHFVKWSDGNTDNPRTLTLTQNTTFTAEFAQTYSGQCGDNLYWSFDNNTLTITGSGAMWDEYPWGLFDARLTSVVWNAKNCADFSSASESPFSDSRSQITSFTFGESVQHIPAYLCYQMSKLTSVTIPNSVTSIGDKAFFGCSGLTSPVYNAHCFVYMPSSYEGVYVIPEGIKQIEGYAFYNCSGLTSVTLPNSVTLIEDSAFEGCSGLTSITVPNSVTGIGSGAFKGCSSLTSVTLSNSVTLIEYSAFEGCSGLSSITIPNSVTGIEARAFKGCSGLTSIVWNTKNWNDDYSNPFDNICSQITSFTFGENVQYIPAYLCYKMSKLTSITIPNSVTTIGVGAFQYCSGLTSVTIGNGVATIEDRAFGGCSSLTSVTIGNSVKTIRESAFASCSSLTSITIPNSVTHIQYGAFANCNSLEEVSLGYGMEYISGEAFAGCNRLYDIYCYATNPPEAKESSFANYNVNLYVPCESEEDYEYDSFWGKFKFIECIDVESAVDDIPTATTNVQKLFRNGQLIILRDGVEYNVIGQEM
;
A
#
# COMPACT_ATOMS: atom_id res chain seq x y z
N MET A 1 -2.26 21.60 42.36
CA MET A 1 -1.51 22.59 41.57
C MET A 1 -0.24 22.07 40.88
N ARG A 2 0.44 21.02 41.41
CA ARG A 2 1.66 20.46 40.76
C ARG A 2 1.41 19.68 39.46
N LYS A 3 0.20 19.09 39.24
CA LYS A 3 -0.14 18.35 38.01
C LYS A 3 -0.31 19.21 36.75
N LYS A 4 -0.55 20.53 36.90
CA LYS A 4 -0.68 21.43 35.71
C LYS A 4 0.65 22.04 35.24
N LEU A 5 1.72 21.97 36.07
CA LEU A 5 3.02 22.53 35.68
C LEU A 5 3.84 21.57 34.78
N SER A 6 3.73 20.24 35.01
CA SER A 6 4.46 19.26 34.16
C SER A 6 3.88 19.16 32.76
N THR A 7 2.55 19.29 32.63
CA THR A 7 1.89 19.27 31.29
C THR A 7 2.16 20.56 30.50
N LEU A 8 2.37 21.67 31.19
CA LEU A 8 2.66 22.96 30.55
C LEU A 8 4.10 23.05 30.02
N PHE A 9 5.06 22.37 30.70
CA PHE A 9 6.46 22.36 30.25
C PHE A 9 6.69 21.43 29.04
N VAL A 10 5.98 20.29 28.95
CA VAL A 10 6.01 19.41 27.78
C VAL A 10 5.31 20.08 26.58
N ALA A 11 4.28 20.91 26.82
CA ALA A 11 3.59 21.66 25.76
C ALA A 11 4.43 22.83 25.22
N LEU A 12 5.35 23.41 26.01
CA LEU A 12 6.14 24.56 25.56
C LEU A 12 7.28 24.19 24.60
N VAL A 13 7.77 22.93 24.65
CA VAL A 13 8.74 22.41 23.66
C VAL A 13 8.04 21.92 22.37
N ALA A 14 6.69 21.79 22.38
CA ALA A 14 5.92 21.30 21.25
C ALA A 14 5.47 22.39 20.25
N THR A 15 5.76 23.67 20.52
CA THR A 15 5.25 24.80 19.68
C THR A 15 6.33 25.62 19.01
N THR A 16 7.62 25.22 19.06
CA THR A 16 8.64 25.90 18.23
C THR A 16 8.53 25.36 16.79
N ALA A 17 8.37 26.27 15.85
CA ALA A 17 8.30 26.02 14.43
C ALA A 17 9.39 25.05 13.97
N LEU A 18 9.02 24.14 13.07
CA LEU A 18 9.96 23.30 12.32
C LEU A 18 10.83 24.21 11.44
N TRP A 19 12.05 24.46 11.86
CA TRP A 19 13.03 25.30 11.14
C TRP A 19 13.99 24.37 10.40
N ALA A 20 14.44 24.82 9.24
CA ALA A 20 15.46 24.14 8.45
C ALA A 20 16.80 24.10 9.22
N GLU A 21 17.71 23.17 8.85
CA GLU A 21 19.07 23.16 9.32
C GLU A 21 19.80 24.49 8.97
N ASP A 22 20.63 24.98 9.88
CA ASP A 22 21.47 26.14 9.60
C ASP A 22 22.75 25.72 8.87
N PHE A 23 23.25 24.53 9.16
CA PHE A 23 24.45 23.97 8.52
C PHE A 23 24.56 22.45 8.72
N SER A 24 25.48 21.84 8.00
CA SER A 24 25.86 20.43 8.19
C SER A 24 27.37 20.26 8.29
N VAL A 25 27.79 19.31 9.13
CA VAL A 25 29.20 18.88 9.28
C VAL A 25 29.23 17.37 9.37
N ASP A 26 30.12 16.74 8.61
CA ASP A 26 30.29 15.28 8.54
C ASP A 26 28.97 14.50 8.29
N GLY A 27 28.08 15.12 7.51
CA GLY A 27 26.79 14.52 7.15
C GLY A 27 25.71 14.60 8.23
N ILE A 28 25.97 15.30 9.34
CA ILE A 28 24.99 15.57 10.38
C ILE A 28 24.51 17.02 10.23
N TYR A 29 23.21 17.23 10.29
CA TYR A 29 22.55 18.53 10.15
C TYR A 29 22.32 19.17 11.52
N TYR A 30 22.63 20.45 11.62
CA TYR A 30 22.57 21.19 12.85
C TYR A 30 21.78 22.48 12.71
N GLN A 31 21.11 22.86 13.79
CA GLN A 31 20.46 24.15 13.92
C GLN A 31 20.95 24.86 15.18
N ILE A 32 21.24 26.16 15.04
CA ILE A 32 21.71 27.01 16.14
C ILE A 32 20.54 27.32 17.08
N ILE A 33 20.78 27.19 18.39
CA ILE A 33 19.74 27.50 19.39
C ILE A 33 19.76 29.02 19.64
N ALA A 34 18.72 29.70 19.13
CA ALA A 34 18.67 31.17 19.07
C ALA A 34 18.88 31.88 20.41
N ASP A 35 18.43 31.29 21.52
CA ASP A 35 18.46 31.89 22.84
C ASP A 35 19.68 31.46 23.69
N LYS A 36 20.62 30.69 23.08
CA LYS A 36 21.78 30.14 23.77
C LYS A 36 23.07 30.45 23.04
N THR A 37 24.12 30.78 23.83
CA THR A 37 25.42 31.08 23.25
C THR A 37 26.17 29.81 22.90
N ASN A 38 26.47 29.63 21.61
CA ASN A 38 27.27 28.51 21.09
C ASN A 38 26.68 27.12 21.40
N GLU A 39 25.39 26.94 21.37
CA GLU A 39 24.73 25.62 21.42
C GLU A 39 23.97 25.33 20.13
N VAL A 40 23.95 24.05 19.73
CA VAL A 40 23.18 23.54 18.57
C VAL A 40 22.44 22.30 18.95
N TRP A 41 21.38 22.05 18.21
CA TRP A 41 20.73 20.76 18.19
C TRP A 41 20.97 20.04 16.86
N VAL A 42 21.01 18.70 16.91
CA VAL A 42 20.95 17.86 15.71
C VAL A 42 19.54 17.92 15.15
N THR A 43 19.41 18.08 13.85
CA THR A 43 18.12 18.21 13.15
C THR A 43 18.12 17.37 11.87
N PHE A 44 17.07 17.53 11.06
CA PHE A 44 16.91 16.93 9.74
C PHE A 44 17.23 17.98 8.65
N ARG A 45 17.38 17.50 7.41
CA ARG A 45 17.66 18.33 6.25
C ARG A 45 16.42 19.06 5.74
N GLY A 46 16.52 20.36 5.46
CA GLY A 46 15.45 21.17 4.87
C GLY A 46 14.34 21.52 5.84
N SER A 47 13.25 22.06 5.34
CA SER A 47 12.17 22.66 6.11
C SER A 47 11.06 21.69 6.56
N ASP A 48 11.06 20.44 6.08
CA ASP A 48 10.05 19.45 6.40
C ASP A 48 10.70 18.10 6.74
N TRP A 49 10.53 17.67 7.98
CA TRP A 49 11.05 16.41 8.52
C TRP A 49 10.58 15.15 7.76
N ASN A 50 9.54 15.26 6.95
CA ASN A 50 8.97 14.15 6.17
C ASN A 50 9.42 14.16 4.70
N SER A 51 10.20 15.16 4.28
CA SER A 51 10.63 15.31 2.87
C SER A 51 11.77 14.37 2.49
N TYR A 52 12.53 13.86 3.47
CA TYR A 52 13.67 12.98 3.24
C TYR A 52 13.55 11.73 4.11
N THR A 53 13.66 10.55 3.50
CA THR A 53 13.68 9.27 4.20
C THR A 53 15.10 8.69 4.14
N ASN A 54 15.52 8.04 5.24
CA ASN A 54 16.88 7.48 5.36
C ASN A 54 18.00 8.52 5.16
N GLU A 55 17.77 9.72 5.65
CA GLU A 55 18.75 10.82 5.62
C GLU A 55 20.06 10.44 6.30
N TYR A 56 19.95 9.70 7.40
CA TYR A 56 21.09 9.09 8.10
C TYR A 56 21.06 7.57 7.93
N SER A 57 22.23 6.98 7.72
CA SER A 57 22.37 5.53 7.51
C SER A 57 23.65 4.99 8.13
N GLY A 58 23.67 3.68 8.42
CA GLY A 58 24.81 3.02 9.07
C GLY A 58 24.99 3.48 10.51
N SER A 59 26.24 3.57 10.96
CA SER A 59 26.59 4.04 12.29
C SER A 59 26.82 5.55 12.31
N VAL A 60 26.09 6.27 13.17
CA VAL A 60 26.24 7.71 13.34
C VAL A 60 26.79 8.02 14.73
N THR A 61 27.92 8.75 14.79
CA THR A 61 28.46 9.27 16.04
C THR A 61 28.18 10.78 16.11
N ILE A 62 27.34 11.19 17.03
CA ILE A 62 27.06 12.61 17.28
C ILE A 62 28.26 13.16 18.08
N PRO A 63 28.96 14.19 17.59
CA PRO A 63 30.07 14.78 18.33
C PRO A 63 29.55 15.63 19.49
N SER A 64 30.35 15.76 20.54
CA SER A 64 30.00 16.65 21.68
C SER A 64 30.09 18.15 21.32
N VAL A 65 30.89 18.47 20.32
CA VAL A 65 31.09 19.83 19.79
C VAL A 65 31.20 19.77 18.27
N VAL A 66 30.82 20.85 17.61
CA VAL A 66 30.94 21.01 16.15
C VAL A 66 31.42 22.41 15.82
N THR A 67 32.33 22.55 14.84
CA THR A 67 32.85 23.86 14.42
C THR A 67 32.28 24.22 13.06
N TYR A 68 31.66 25.40 12.98
CA TYR A 68 31.13 25.95 11.74
C TYR A 68 31.50 27.43 11.62
N ASN A 69 32.00 27.85 10.47
CA ASN A 69 32.48 29.23 10.20
C ASN A 69 33.36 29.81 11.31
N GLY A 70 34.29 28.98 11.87
CA GLY A 70 35.23 29.40 12.92
C GLY A 70 34.62 29.47 14.34
N THR A 71 33.34 29.22 14.51
CA THR A 71 32.66 29.15 15.82
C THR A 71 32.48 27.70 16.23
N THR A 72 32.86 27.37 17.46
CA THR A 72 32.65 26.04 18.03
C THR A 72 31.33 26.05 18.85
N TYR A 73 30.47 25.11 18.53
CA TYR A 73 29.16 24.92 19.17
C TYR A 73 29.15 23.62 19.96
N SER A 74 28.56 23.65 21.14
CA SER A 74 28.22 22.44 21.90
C SER A 74 26.93 21.80 21.35
N VAL A 75 26.96 20.50 21.11
CA VAL A 75 25.78 19.74 20.70
C VAL A 75 25.03 19.32 21.98
N THR A 76 23.98 20.04 22.32
CA THR A 76 23.27 19.87 23.60
C THR A 76 21.89 19.21 23.46
N THR A 77 21.37 19.11 22.26
CA THR A 77 20.02 18.59 22.01
C THR A 77 19.98 17.77 20.73
N ILE A 78 19.25 16.66 20.76
CA ILE A 78 18.78 16.00 19.56
C ILE A 78 17.36 16.51 19.30
N GLY A 79 17.17 17.23 18.21
CA GLY A 79 15.93 17.93 17.89
C GLY A 79 14.75 16.98 17.60
N ARG A 80 13.55 17.57 17.54
CA ARG A 80 12.34 16.83 17.15
C ARG A 80 12.52 16.26 15.74
N ALA A 81 12.21 14.97 15.58
CA ALA A 81 12.27 14.25 14.31
C ALA A 81 13.65 14.26 13.62
N ALA A 82 14.75 14.56 14.34
CA ALA A 82 16.10 14.69 13.77
C ALA A 82 16.53 13.49 12.94
N PHE A 83 16.20 12.27 13.34
CA PHE A 83 16.48 11.02 12.63
C PHE A 83 15.17 10.30 12.20
N TYR A 84 14.10 11.04 12.01
CA TYR A 84 12.80 10.44 11.67
C TYR A 84 12.89 9.57 10.42
N ASN A 85 12.35 8.34 10.53
CA ASN A 85 12.27 7.38 9.41
C ASN A 85 13.63 7.03 8.76
N CYS A 86 14.73 7.12 9.52
CA CYS A 86 16.06 6.66 9.10
C CYS A 86 16.17 5.15 9.29
N SER A 87 15.45 4.38 8.46
CA SER A 87 15.38 2.92 8.58
C SER A 87 16.69 2.19 8.31
N LYS A 88 17.67 2.88 7.70
CA LYS A 88 19.03 2.38 7.46
C LYS A 88 20.04 2.78 8.56
N LEU A 89 19.64 3.53 9.58
CA LEU A 89 20.46 3.86 10.73
C LEU A 89 20.60 2.60 11.61
N THR A 90 21.80 2.08 11.75
CA THR A 90 22.06 0.82 12.49
C THR A 90 22.52 1.06 13.93
N SER A 91 23.22 2.16 14.17
CA SER A 91 23.63 2.55 15.52
C SER A 91 23.75 4.07 15.64
N VAL A 92 23.57 4.57 16.85
CA VAL A 92 23.80 5.99 17.19
C VAL A 92 24.56 6.09 18.49
N THR A 93 25.62 6.89 18.48
CA THR A 93 26.36 7.28 19.70
C THR A 93 25.94 8.67 20.12
N ILE A 94 25.34 8.79 21.31
CA ILE A 94 24.88 10.05 21.90
C ILE A 94 25.92 10.53 22.91
N PRO A 95 26.51 11.72 22.72
CA PRO A 95 27.57 12.21 23.62
C PRO A 95 26.98 12.74 24.94
N ASN A 96 27.82 12.82 25.98
CA ASN A 96 27.44 13.36 27.29
C ASN A 96 27.18 14.88 27.30
N SER A 97 27.34 15.57 26.18
CA SER A 97 26.92 16.97 26.04
C SER A 97 25.40 17.10 25.80
N VAL A 98 24.75 16.04 25.31
CA VAL A 98 23.31 16.06 25.02
C VAL A 98 22.52 15.99 26.32
N THR A 99 21.65 16.98 26.51
CA THR A 99 20.75 17.09 27.68
C THR A 99 19.30 16.81 27.34
N GLN A 100 18.95 16.84 26.05
CA GLN A 100 17.57 16.65 25.59
C GLN A 100 17.49 15.82 24.33
N ILE A 101 16.49 14.91 24.28
CA ILE A 101 16.11 14.16 23.08
C ILE A 101 14.67 14.55 22.74
N GLY A 102 14.48 15.15 21.58
CA GLY A 102 13.19 15.69 21.10
C GLY A 102 12.15 14.62 20.78
N GLY A 103 10.90 15.05 20.64
CA GLY A 103 9.82 14.13 20.24
C GLY A 103 10.05 13.55 18.85
N SER A 104 9.74 12.26 18.67
CA SER A 104 9.92 11.53 17.40
C SER A 104 11.36 11.57 16.85
N ALA A 105 12.36 11.90 17.67
CA ALA A 105 13.74 12.11 17.22
C ALA A 105 14.30 10.94 16.41
N PHE A 106 14.00 9.70 16.80
CA PHE A 106 14.37 8.46 16.13
C PHE A 106 13.15 7.63 15.71
N GLU A 107 11.96 8.24 15.58
CA GLU A 107 10.76 7.48 15.21
C GLU A 107 10.96 6.77 13.86
N SER A 108 10.63 5.48 13.82
CA SER A 108 10.75 4.62 12.63
C SER A 108 12.18 4.37 12.14
N CYS A 109 13.20 4.50 13.02
CA CYS A 109 14.56 4.02 12.75
C CYS A 109 14.60 2.49 12.91
N SER A 110 14.03 1.77 11.96
CA SER A 110 13.87 0.29 12.06
C SER A 110 15.17 -0.50 11.96
N GLY A 111 16.25 0.11 11.46
CA GLY A 111 17.58 -0.48 11.45
C GLY A 111 18.37 -0.35 12.76
N LEU A 112 17.91 0.51 13.69
CA LEU A 112 18.62 0.77 14.96
C LEU A 112 18.48 -0.44 15.90
N THR A 113 19.59 -1.06 16.26
CA THR A 113 19.61 -2.30 17.06
C THR A 113 19.79 -2.07 18.55
N SER A 114 20.44 -0.98 18.94
CA SER A 114 20.65 -0.63 20.35
C SER A 114 20.66 0.87 20.56
N VAL A 115 20.27 1.30 21.75
CA VAL A 115 20.42 2.69 22.18
C VAL A 115 20.87 2.76 23.64
N THR A 116 21.87 3.63 23.90
CA THR A 116 22.26 4.05 25.24
C THR A 116 21.98 5.54 25.40
N ILE A 117 21.13 5.86 26.36
CA ILE A 117 20.80 7.25 26.70
C ILE A 117 21.73 7.67 27.85
N PRO A 118 22.65 8.64 27.63
CA PRO A 118 23.65 8.99 28.60
C PRO A 118 23.09 9.75 29.81
N ASN A 119 23.85 9.76 30.91
CA ASN A 119 23.47 10.40 32.19
C ASN A 119 23.20 11.92 32.12
N SER A 120 23.68 12.57 31.08
CA SER A 120 23.45 14.02 30.86
C SER A 120 22.01 14.36 30.45
N VAL A 121 21.24 13.38 29.94
CA VAL A 121 19.91 13.62 29.42
C VAL A 121 18.91 13.85 30.52
N THR A 122 18.21 14.98 30.47
CA THR A 122 17.19 15.38 31.46
C THR A 122 15.77 15.33 30.87
N LEU A 123 15.64 15.31 29.54
CA LEU A 123 14.35 15.27 28.86
C LEU A 123 14.38 14.29 27.69
N ILE A 124 13.37 13.40 27.62
CA ILE A 124 13.10 12.54 26.48
C ILE A 124 11.67 12.82 25.99
N GLY A 125 11.55 13.27 24.75
CA GLY A 125 10.27 13.68 24.15
C GLY A 125 9.34 12.51 23.78
N ASN A 126 8.08 12.83 23.50
CA ASN A 126 7.08 11.85 23.08
C ASN A 126 7.53 11.12 21.83
N SER A 127 7.32 9.80 21.79
CA SER A 127 7.59 8.96 20.60
C SER A 127 9.06 8.97 20.14
N ALA A 128 10.00 9.34 21.00
CA ALA A 128 11.41 9.57 20.61
C ALA A 128 12.03 8.41 19.83
N PHE A 129 11.72 7.16 20.19
CA PHE A 129 12.18 5.91 19.55
C PHE A 129 11.01 5.04 19.07
N LYS A 130 9.85 5.65 18.81
CA LYS A 130 8.65 4.92 18.40
C LYS A 130 8.88 4.18 17.08
N ARG A 131 8.44 2.91 17.00
CA ARG A 131 8.59 2.05 15.82
C ARG A 131 10.04 1.80 15.39
N CYS A 132 11.02 1.88 16.29
CA CYS A 132 12.35 1.34 16.08
C CYS A 132 12.27 -0.20 16.16
N SER A 133 11.72 -0.85 15.13
CA SER A 133 11.40 -2.28 15.15
C SER A 133 12.63 -3.19 15.24
N GLY A 134 13.81 -2.72 14.82
CA GLY A 134 15.08 -3.43 14.96
C GLY A 134 15.75 -3.28 16.32
N LEU A 135 15.20 -2.43 17.23
CA LEU A 135 15.81 -2.15 18.51
C LEU A 135 15.66 -3.34 19.48
N ILE A 136 16.79 -3.91 19.88
CA ILE A 136 16.88 -5.09 20.76
C ILE A 136 17.22 -4.68 22.19
N TYR A 137 18.03 -3.63 22.33
CA TYR A 137 18.54 -3.13 23.60
C TYR A 137 18.21 -1.65 23.81
N ALA A 138 17.68 -1.32 25.00
CA ALA A 138 17.56 0.06 25.45
C ALA A 138 18.19 0.22 26.83
N THR A 139 19.26 1.02 26.92
CA THR A 139 19.88 1.39 28.19
C THR A 139 19.58 2.83 28.51
N ILE A 140 18.78 3.05 29.56
CA ILE A 140 18.34 4.36 30.05
C ILE A 140 19.12 4.64 31.33
N LEU A 141 20.26 5.28 31.17
CA LEU A 141 21.20 5.54 32.27
C LEU A 141 20.80 6.72 33.19
N PRO A 142 20.15 7.80 32.69
CA PRO A 142 20.07 9.01 33.49
C PRO A 142 19.18 8.86 34.71
N ASP A 143 19.75 9.08 35.90
CA ASP A 143 18.99 9.32 37.13
C ASP A 143 18.40 10.75 37.21
N SER A 144 18.87 11.61 36.33
CA SER A 144 18.53 13.06 36.20
C SER A 144 17.31 13.35 35.30
N VAL A 145 16.67 12.35 34.68
CA VAL A 145 15.52 12.60 33.81
C VAL A 145 14.37 13.21 34.62
N THR A 146 13.99 14.43 34.24
CA THR A 146 12.88 15.18 34.83
C THR A 146 11.62 15.14 33.96
N ALA A 147 11.75 14.83 32.68
CA ALA A 147 10.64 14.70 31.75
C ALA A 147 10.86 13.51 30.80
N PHE A 148 9.94 12.56 30.83
CA PHE A 148 9.93 11.39 29.97
C PHE A 148 8.59 11.32 29.22
N GLY A 149 8.63 11.37 27.89
CA GLY A 149 7.47 11.43 27.05
C GLY A 149 6.64 10.15 27.02
N THR A 150 5.45 10.23 26.45
CA THR A 150 4.60 9.06 26.20
C THR A 150 5.08 8.30 24.96
N ASN A 151 4.84 6.98 24.93
CA ASN A 151 5.11 6.15 23.75
C ASN A 151 6.56 6.19 23.24
N VAL A 152 7.53 6.42 24.14
CA VAL A 152 8.94 6.62 23.75
C VAL A 152 9.47 5.43 22.94
N PHE A 153 9.18 4.18 23.31
CA PHE A 153 9.56 2.94 22.62
C PHE A 153 8.33 2.18 22.09
N TYR A 154 7.25 2.90 21.77
CA TYR A 154 6.03 2.29 21.22
C TYR A 154 6.33 1.51 19.95
N GLY A 155 5.90 0.25 19.91
CA GLY A 155 6.05 -0.59 18.71
C GLY A 155 7.48 -1.00 18.39
N CYS A 156 8.41 -0.96 19.37
CA CYS A 156 9.74 -1.56 19.25
C CYS A 156 9.63 -3.07 19.40
N SER A 157 9.19 -3.76 18.34
CA SER A 157 8.78 -5.19 18.39
C SER A 157 9.92 -6.17 18.63
N SER A 158 11.18 -5.75 18.44
CA SER A 158 12.37 -6.57 18.71
C SER A 158 13.01 -6.31 20.08
N LEU A 159 12.44 -5.40 20.87
CA LEU A 159 13.05 -5.01 22.15
C LEU A 159 12.91 -6.13 23.20
N THR A 160 14.04 -6.75 23.53
CA THR A 160 14.10 -7.88 24.47
C THR A 160 14.71 -7.53 25.81
N SER A 161 15.54 -6.47 25.87
CA SER A 161 16.25 -6.10 27.11
C SER A 161 16.22 -4.60 27.35
N VAL A 162 15.92 -4.21 28.58
CA VAL A 162 15.86 -2.83 29.04
C VAL A 162 16.62 -2.67 30.36
N VAL A 163 17.48 -1.64 30.43
CA VAL A 163 18.09 -1.16 31.69
C VAL A 163 17.48 0.19 32.01
N TRP A 164 16.86 0.29 33.19
CA TRP A 164 16.13 1.47 33.64
C TRP A 164 16.73 2.05 34.91
N ASN A 165 17.35 3.25 34.81
CA ASN A 165 18.02 3.91 35.94
C ASN A 165 17.35 5.22 36.38
N ILE A 166 16.17 5.56 35.84
CA ILE A 166 15.50 6.82 36.20
C ILE A 166 15.10 6.78 37.67
N LYS A 167 15.66 7.70 38.45
CA LYS A 167 15.51 7.74 39.90
C LYS A 167 14.07 7.98 40.35
N ASN A 168 13.41 9.00 39.81
CA ASN A 168 12.04 9.39 40.13
C ASN A 168 11.25 9.38 38.81
N GLY A 169 10.60 8.27 38.55
CA GLY A 169 9.86 8.09 37.30
C GLY A 169 8.65 9.02 37.18
N ILE A 170 8.27 9.29 35.94
CA ILE A 170 7.04 10.00 35.59
C ILE A 170 5.93 8.97 35.53
N GLU A 171 4.79 9.26 36.15
CA GLU A 171 3.62 8.38 36.12
C GLU A 171 2.97 8.35 34.73
N PHE A 172 2.64 7.14 34.28
CA PHE A 172 1.85 6.91 33.08
C PHE A 172 0.39 6.68 33.48
N SER A 173 -0.57 7.32 32.79
CA SER A 173 -1.98 7.25 33.16
C SER A 173 -2.69 6.01 32.61
N SER A 174 -2.09 5.34 31.62
CA SER A 174 -2.60 4.11 31.01
C SER A 174 -1.47 3.27 30.40
N SER A 175 -1.75 2.01 30.09
CA SER A 175 -0.80 1.14 29.38
C SER A 175 -0.46 1.69 27.98
N SER A 176 -1.40 2.39 27.31
CA SER A 176 -1.17 2.97 25.99
C SER A 176 -0.24 4.18 25.99
N GLU A 177 0.00 4.79 27.18
CA GLU A 177 0.97 5.89 27.35
C GLU A 177 2.33 5.38 27.85
N ALA A 178 2.40 4.14 28.30
CA ALA A 178 3.63 3.52 28.77
C ALA A 178 4.68 3.47 27.66
N PRO A 179 5.98 3.59 27.99
CA PRO A 179 7.01 3.77 26.97
C PRO A 179 7.14 2.59 26.01
N PHE A 180 6.84 1.37 26.44
CA PHE A 180 7.07 0.12 25.68
C PHE A 180 5.80 -0.45 25.02
N TYR A 181 4.69 0.29 25.02
CA TYR A 181 3.41 -0.18 24.47
C TYR A 181 3.55 -0.69 23.01
N MET A 182 2.89 -1.81 22.68
CA MET A 182 2.97 -2.56 21.42
C MET A 182 4.35 -3.21 21.11
N GLY A 183 5.27 -3.26 22.09
CA GLY A 183 6.55 -3.97 22.03
C GLY A 183 6.84 -4.75 23.31
N GLU A 184 6.08 -4.51 24.36
CA GLU A 184 6.29 -5.01 25.71
C GLU A 184 6.31 -6.54 25.85
N SER A 185 5.53 -7.24 25.00
CA SER A 185 5.42 -8.70 25.06
C SER A 185 6.69 -9.45 24.66
N GLN A 186 7.66 -8.78 24.05
CA GLN A 186 8.95 -9.37 23.64
C GLN A 186 10.03 -9.22 24.73
N ILE A 187 9.84 -8.31 25.69
CA ILE A 187 10.84 -8.02 26.71
C ILE A 187 10.96 -9.23 27.67
N THR A 188 12.17 -9.79 27.68
CA THR A 188 12.55 -10.93 28.54
C THR A 188 13.40 -10.52 29.73
N SER A 189 14.08 -9.37 29.64
CA SER A 189 14.95 -8.84 30.69
C SER A 189 14.64 -7.37 30.96
N PHE A 190 14.35 -7.05 32.22
CA PHE A 190 14.15 -5.68 32.68
C PHE A 190 14.93 -5.46 33.98
N ILE A 191 15.88 -4.54 33.94
CA ILE A 191 16.81 -4.31 35.05
C ILE A 191 16.59 -2.90 35.58
N PHE A 192 16.31 -2.80 36.88
CA PHE A 192 16.30 -1.55 37.59
C PHE A 192 17.67 -1.25 38.16
N GLY A 193 18.17 -0.04 37.93
CA GLY A 193 19.40 0.43 38.54
C GLY A 193 19.22 0.76 40.03
N GLU A 194 20.34 0.78 40.74
CA GLU A 194 20.42 0.95 42.19
C GLU A 194 19.89 2.30 42.72
N ASN A 195 19.77 3.30 41.89
CA ASN A 195 19.29 4.65 42.26
C ASN A 195 17.76 4.83 42.04
N VAL A 196 17.08 3.86 41.44
CA VAL A 196 15.64 3.90 41.20
C VAL A 196 14.88 3.96 42.51
N GLN A 197 14.14 5.03 42.75
CA GLN A 197 13.34 5.20 43.98
C GLN A 197 11.83 4.98 43.72
N HIS A 198 11.40 5.17 42.48
CA HIS A 198 10.01 5.00 42.10
C HIS A 198 9.89 4.16 40.81
N ILE A 199 9.05 3.14 40.82
CA ILE A 199 8.67 2.37 39.63
C ILE A 199 7.31 2.90 39.15
N PRO A 200 7.26 3.54 37.97
CA PRO A 200 6.04 4.18 37.45
C PRO A 200 4.89 3.22 37.22
N SER A 201 3.66 3.74 37.25
CA SER A 201 2.47 3.03 36.84
C SER A 201 2.60 2.57 35.39
N TYR A 202 2.18 1.35 35.08
CA TYR A 202 2.21 0.71 33.74
C TYR A 202 3.60 0.49 33.13
N LEU A 203 4.72 0.76 33.80
CA LEU A 203 6.05 0.72 33.18
C LEU A 203 6.39 -0.64 32.54
N CYS A 204 6.14 -1.74 33.26
CA CYS A 204 6.37 -3.10 32.77
C CYS A 204 5.06 -3.84 32.43
N HIS A 205 3.95 -3.09 32.24
CA HIS A 205 2.64 -3.69 31.95
C HIS A 205 2.69 -4.52 30.65
N GLY A 206 2.19 -5.76 30.69
CA GLY A 206 2.09 -6.62 29.51
C GLY A 206 3.37 -7.36 29.11
N MET A 207 4.46 -7.25 29.88
CA MET A 207 5.73 -7.96 29.62
C MET A 207 5.57 -9.45 29.92
N SER A 208 4.90 -10.15 28.99
CA SER A 208 4.47 -11.53 29.19
C SER A 208 5.60 -12.57 29.15
N LYS A 209 6.76 -12.21 28.61
CA LYS A 209 7.98 -13.05 28.56
C LYS A 209 8.94 -12.76 29.73
N LEU A 210 8.70 -11.75 30.56
CA LEU A 210 9.50 -11.43 31.71
C LEU A 210 9.26 -12.51 32.81
N THR A 211 10.29 -13.28 33.16
CA THR A 211 10.16 -14.42 34.10
C THR A 211 10.49 -14.07 35.55
N SER A 212 11.35 -13.11 35.77
CA SER A 212 11.69 -12.60 37.08
C SER A 212 11.98 -11.10 37.04
N ILE A 213 11.82 -10.47 38.20
CA ILE A 213 12.16 -9.07 38.36
C ILE A 213 12.84 -8.85 39.74
N THR A 214 13.92 -8.06 39.72
CA THR A 214 14.55 -7.58 40.94
C THR A 214 14.19 -6.13 41.19
N ILE A 215 13.63 -5.86 42.35
CA ILE A 215 13.30 -4.54 42.86
C ILE A 215 14.44 -4.10 43.81
N PRO A 216 15.23 -3.09 43.42
CA PRO A 216 16.38 -2.62 44.20
C PRO A 216 15.97 -2.11 45.60
N ASN A 217 16.94 -2.09 46.50
CA ASN A 217 16.77 -1.57 47.85
C ASN A 217 16.37 -0.10 47.93
N SER A 218 16.73 0.66 46.91
CA SER A 218 16.42 2.11 46.75
C SER A 218 14.94 2.38 46.47
N VAL A 219 14.19 1.40 45.98
CA VAL A 219 12.79 1.56 45.59
C VAL A 219 11.90 1.76 46.80
N THR A 220 11.17 2.86 46.85
CA THR A 220 10.23 3.23 47.92
C THR A 220 8.76 3.12 47.49
N THR A 221 8.48 3.19 46.18
CA THR A 221 7.10 3.16 45.66
C THR A 221 6.99 2.41 44.35
N ILE A 222 5.90 1.65 44.17
CA ILE A 222 5.56 0.94 42.94
C ILE A 222 4.14 1.31 42.54
N GLY A 223 4.02 1.86 41.34
CA GLY A 223 2.78 2.44 40.81
C GLY A 223 1.74 1.41 40.36
N ASN A 224 0.56 1.89 39.99
CA ASN A 224 -0.56 1.07 39.54
C ASN A 224 -0.19 0.30 38.26
N PHE A 225 -0.52 -0.99 38.21
CA PHE A 225 -0.27 -1.86 37.06
C PHE A 225 1.19 -1.84 36.57
N ALA A 226 2.15 -1.46 37.41
CA ALA A 226 3.57 -1.42 37.04
C ALA A 226 4.05 -2.75 36.45
N PHE A 227 3.54 -3.87 37.00
CA PHE A 227 3.75 -5.24 36.50
C PHE A 227 2.41 -5.92 36.16
N GLY A 228 1.46 -5.12 35.68
CA GLY A 228 0.16 -5.61 35.23
C GLY A 228 0.32 -6.53 34.02
N LEU A 229 -0.42 -7.65 33.96
CA LEU A 229 -0.41 -8.63 32.86
C LEU A 229 0.97 -9.27 32.54
N CYS A 230 1.95 -9.19 33.41
CA CYS A 230 3.22 -9.93 33.28
C CYS A 230 3.00 -11.45 33.54
N LYS A 231 2.40 -12.14 32.56
CA LYS A 231 1.97 -13.56 32.69
C LYS A 231 3.13 -14.53 32.86
N GLY A 232 4.32 -14.18 32.37
CA GLY A 232 5.53 -14.97 32.43
C GLY A 232 6.24 -14.87 33.76
N LEU A 233 5.88 -13.91 34.63
CA LEU A 233 6.58 -13.66 35.89
C LEU A 233 6.37 -14.80 36.86
N THR A 234 7.46 -15.45 37.21
CA THR A 234 7.50 -16.62 38.13
C THR A 234 8.04 -16.29 39.52
N SER A 235 8.75 -15.13 39.64
CA SER A 235 9.27 -14.66 40.93
C SER A 235 9.49 -13.16 40.96
N VAL A 236 9.43 -12.58 42.13
CA VAL A 236 9.83 -11.21 42.45
C VAL A 236 10.90 -11.23 43.51
N ASN A 237 12.02 -10.61 43.26
CA ASN A 237 13.07 -10.41 44.24
C ASN A 237 13.05 -8.96 44.70
N CYS A 238 12.62 -8.69 45.89
CA CYS A 238 12.54 -7.35 46.47
C CYS A 238 13.64 -7.18 47.55
N LEU A 239 14.65 -6.35 47.22
CA LEU A 239 15.82 -6.15 48.04
C LEU A 239 15.61 -5.05 49.11
N ALA A 240 14.47 -4.39 49.10
CA ALA A 240 14.18 -3.28 49.98
C ALA A 240 14.02 -3.73 51.45
N GLU A 241 14.80 -3.16 52.35
CA GLU A 241 14.73 -3.41 53.80
C GLU A 241 13.39 -2.93 54.39
N VAL A 242 12.83 -1.89 53.83
CA VAL A 242 11.50 -1.36 54.12
C VAL A 242 10.61 -1.66 52.92
N PRO A 243 9.49 -2.40 53.09
CA PRO A 243 8.62 -2.72 51.95
C PRO A 243 8.20 -1.46 51.19
N PRO A 244 8.49 -1.35 49.86
CA PRO A 244 8.01 -0.26 49.07
C PRO A 244 6.50 -0.10 49.17
N PHE A 245 6.01 1.13 49.10
CA PHE A 245 4.57 1.37 48.94
C PHE A 245 4.11 0.71 47.63
N LEU A 246 3.24 -0.31 47.76
CA LEU A 246 2.72 -1.05 46.63
C LEU A 246 1.27 -0.64 46.37
N SER A 247 0.98 -0.12 45.19
CA SER A 247 -0.40 0.06 44.77
C SER A 247 -1.11 -1.29 44.71
N GLY A 248 -2.35 -1.37 45.13
CA GLY A 248 -3.14 -2.60 45.14
C GLY A 248 -3.30 -3.28 43.81
N THR A 249 -3.01 -2.58 42.72
CA THR A 249 -3.09 -3.07 41.32
C THR A 249 -1.72 -3.24 40.67
N ALA A 250 -0.62 -2.99 41.38
CA ALA A 250 0.74 -3.01 40.82
C ALA A 250 1.10 -4.35 40.15
N PHE A 251 0.66 -5.46 40.71
CA PHE A 251 0.83 -6.81 40.16
C PHE A 251 -0.51 -7.44 39.85
N SER A 252 -0.66 -8.04 38.69
CA SER A 252 -1.87 -8.81 38.31
C SER A 252 -1.87 -10.22 38.89
N TYR A 253 -0.70 -10.76 39.18
CA TYR A 253 -0.52 -12.14 39.70
C TYR A 253 0.24 -12.12 41.03
N THR A 254 -0.43 -12.51 42.11
CA THR A 254 0.10 -12.48 43.49
C THR A 254 0.35 -13.86 44.07
N SER A 255 0.21 -14.92 43.27
CA SER A 255 0.54 -16.29 43.68
C SER A 255 2.01 -16.65 43.48
N ILE A 256 2.79 -15.79 42.84
CA ILE A 256 4.22 -16.00 42.61
C ILE A 256 5.05 -15.76 43.88
N PRO A 257 6.18 -16.44 44.06
CA PRO A 257 7.08 -16.23 45.20
C PRO A 257 7.70 -14.82 45.15
N VAL A 258 7.73 -14.21 46.33
CA VAL A 258 8.41 -12.94 46.57
C VAL A 258 9.52 -13.17 47.56
N TYR A 259 10.76 -12.96 47.13
CA TYR A 259 11.92 -13.03 48.00
C TYR A 259 12.21 -11.63 48.56
N VAL A 260 12.34 -11.58 49.89
CA VAL A 260 12.53 -10.32 50.63
C VAL A 260 13.75 -10.42 51.51
N PRO A 261 14.35 -9.30 51.95
CA PRO A 261 15.51 -9.33 52.86
C PRO A 261 15.22 -10.13 54.14
N CYS A 262 16.26 -10.71 54.68
CA CYS A 262 16.15 -11.56 55.89
C CYS A 262 15.55 -10.83 57.06
N GLY A 263 14.75 -11.56 57.82
CA GLY A 263 13.99 -10.99 58.93
C GLY A 263 12.80 -10.11 58.52
N LYS A 264 12.54 -9.93 57.19
CA LYS A 264 11.51 -9.01 56.71
C LYS A 264 10.22 -9.69 56.22
N VAL A 265 10.16 -11.03 56.18
CA VAL A 265 8.95 -11.73 55.69
C VAL A 265 7.69 -11.30 56.45
N ALA A 266 7.77 -11.21 57.80
CA ALA A 266 6.63 -10.77 58.59
C ALA A 266 6.21 -9.32 58.29
N THR A 267 7.19 -8.43 58.08
CA THR A 267 6.98 -7.02 57.74
C THR A 267 6.26 -6.91 56.39
N TYR A 268 6.75 -7.63 55.37
CA TYR A 268 6.13 -7.65 54.04
C TYR A 268 4.71 -8.23 54.07
N LYS A 269 4.49 -9.34 54.77
CA LYS A 269 3.15 -9.93 54.93
C LYS A 269 2.16 -9.02 55.65
N ALA A 270 2.65 -8.12 56.51
CA ALA A 270 1.80 -7.16 57.21
C ALA A 270 1.55 -5.87 56.42
N THR A 271 2.38 -5.56 55.39
CA THR A 271 2.32 -4.30 54.64
C THR A 271 1.20 -4.37 53.61
N SER A 272 0.41 -3.26 53.54
CA SER A 272 -0.66 -3.09 52.54
C SER A 272 -0.11 -3.24 51.15
N GLY A 273 -0.81 -3.96 50.31
CA GLY A 273 -0.39 -4.31 48.94
C GLY A 273 0.40 -5.62 48.91
N TRP A 274 1.52 -5.74 49.64
CA TRP A 274 2.32 -6.94 49.72
C TRP A 274 1.58 -8.12 50.36
N LYS A 275 0.71 -7.88 51.31
CA LYS A 275 -0.12 -8.93 51.96
C LYS A 275 -0.98 -9.75 50.99
N SER A 276 -1.16 -9.28 49.73
CA SER A 276 -1.89 -10.04 48.70
C SER A 276 -1.06 -11.18 48.11
N PHE A 277 0.26 -11.16 48.30
CA PHE A 277 1.13 -12.24 47.85
C PHE A 277 1.04 -13.42 48.80
N SER A 278 0.70 -14.59 48.27
CA SER A 278 0.53 -15.82 49.06
C SER A 278 1.86 -16.45 49.51
N ASN A 279 2.95 -16.12 48.78
CA ASN A 279 4.24 -16.79 48.96
C ASN A 279 5.39 -15.78 49.12
N ILE A 280 5.53 -15.19 50.31
CA ILE A 280 6.66 -14.31 50.69
C ILE A 280 7.66 -15.11 51.50
N GLN A 281 8.93 -15.15 51.08
CA GLN A 281 9.99 -16.02 51.62
C GLN A 281 11.25 -15.22 51.89
N GLU A 282 12.09 -15.79 52.76
CA GLU A 282 13.43 -15.30 53.05
C GLU A 282 14.51 -16.04 52.26
N PRO A 283 15.58 -15.40 51.89
CA PRO A 283 16.83 -15.95 51.42
C PRO A 283 17.82 -16.29 52.57
N LEU A 284 18.89 -17.13 52.43
CA LEU A 284 19.61 -17.76 53.55
C LEU A 284 21.14 -17.58 53.64
N ALA A 285 21.86 -16.45 53.78
CA ALA A 285 23.20 -16.31 54.34
C ALA A 285 23.94 -14.97 54.12
N GLU A 286 24.94 -14.60 54.96
CA GLU A 286 25.68 -13.29 55.03
C GLU A 286 26.97 -13.25 54.17
N TYR A 287 26.95 -13.64 52.92
CA TYR A 287 28.13 -13.56 52.05
C TYR A 287 27.86 -12.69 50.84
N SER A 288 28.92 -12.02 50.33
CA SER A 288 28.86 -11.20 49.11
C SER A 288 29.21 -12.02 47.86
N ILE A 289 28.51 -11.75 46.79
CA ILE A 289 28.82 -12.31 45.48
C ILE A 289 29.17 -11.18 44.49
N SER A 290 30.20 -11.41 43.70
CA SER A 290 30.55 -10.53 42.57
C SER A 290 30.48 -11.33 41.31
N VAL A 291 29.98 -10.73 40.22
CA VAL A 291 29.99 -11.33 38.89
C VAL A 291 30.65 -10.44 37.88
N TYR A 292 31.30 -11.03 36.91
CA TYR A 292 31.97 -10.34 35.79
C TYR A 292 31.61 -11.05 34.49
N SER A 293 31.79 -10.35 33.41
CA SER A 293 31.78 -10.91 32.04
C SER A 293 33.22 -11.27 31.62
N ASN A 294 33.37 -12.39 30.93
CA ASN A 294 34.65 -12.68 30.27
C ASN A 294 34.98 -11.68 29.15
N ASN A 295 33.92 -11.07 28.59
CA ASN A 295 34.05 -10.00 27.60
C ASN A 295 32.73 -9.19 27.55
N GLU A 296 32.80 -7.92 27.95
CA GLU A 296 31.67 -7.02 28.03
C GLU A 296 31.02 -6.71 26.67
N THR A 297 31.73 -6.91 25.56
CA THR A 297 31.15 -6.81 24.21
C THR A 297 30.28 -8.03 23.85
N MET A 298 30.45 -9.16 24.55
CA MET A 298 29.71 -10.40 24.29
C MET A 298 28.50 -10.55 25.20
N GLY A 299 28.48 -9.87 26.35
CA GLY A 299 27.41 -9.95 27.33
C GLY A 299 27.83 -9.41 28.69
N TYR A 300 26.90 -9.28 29.58
CA TYR A 300 27.14 -8.84 30.93
C TYR A 300 26.51 -9.79 31.96
N ALA A 301 27.05 -9.78 33.17
CA ALA A 301 26.54 -10.56 34.30
C ALA A 301 26.14 -9.61 35.42
N ILE A 302 25.08 -9.93 36.11
CA ILE A 302 24.59 -9.16 37.28
C ILE A 302 24.40 -10.06 38.49
N VAL A 303 24.49 -9.45 39.63
CA VAL A 303 24.14 -10.06 40.92
C VAL A 303 22.83 -9.45 41.34
N ASP A 304 21.84 -10.29 41.53
CA ASP A 304 20.67 -9.95 42.32
C ASP A 304 21.08 -9.85 43.78
N LYS A 305 21.09 -8.63 44.24
CA LYS A 305 21.78 -8.22 45.45
C LYS A 305 21.58 -9.13 46.66
N ASN A 306 22.71 -9.35 47.32
CA ASN A 306 22.95 -9.96 48.60
C ASN A 306 21.72 -10.11 49.48
N SER A 307 21.19 -11.25 49.40
CA SER A 307 20.34 -11.70 50.45
C SER A 307 21.09 -12.75 51.26
N ILE A 308 21.00 -12.65 52.57
CA ILE A 308 21.56 -13.60 53.53
C ILE A 308 21.09 -15.04 53.24
N CYS A 309 20.18 -15.26 52.32
CA CYS A 309 19.43 -16.47 52.16
C CYS A 309 19.46 -17.12 50.77
N GLY A 310 20.31 -16.72 49.87
CA GLY A 310 20.51 -17.25 48.54
C GLY A 310 20.75 -16.13 47.54
N ALA A 311 21.90 -16.16 46.92
CA ALA A 311 22.23 -15.21 45.88
C ALA A 311 21.72 -15.72 44.51
N GLN A 312 21.16 -14.88 43.71
CA GLN A 312 20.86 -15.19 42.33
C GLN A 312 21.79 -14.39 41.42
N ILE A 313 22.37 -15.06 40.45
CA ILE A 313 23.19 -14.44 39.40
C ILE A 313 22.60 -14.75 38.06
N SER A 314 22.64 -13.77 37.17
CA SER A 314 22.23 -13.92 35.77
C SER A 314 23.27 -13.37 34.82
N ALA A 315 23.34 -14.00 33.66
CA ALA A 315 24.20 -13.59 32.55
C ALA A 315 23.33 -13.30 31.35
N THR A 316 23.46 -12.11 30.78
CA THR A 316 22.70 -11.68 29.62
C THR A 316 23.67 -11.52 28.45
N PRO A 317 23.57 -12.37 27.43
CA PRO A 317 24.37 -12.22 26.23
C PRO A 317 23.90 -11.02 25.43
N ASN A 318 24.85 -10.33 24.78
CA ASN A 318 24.55 -9.36 23.75
C ASN A 318 24.14 -10.08 22.46
N TYR A 319 23.56 -9.34 21.53
CA TYR A 319 23.12 -9.89 20.24
C TYR A 319 24.24 -10.63 19.51
N GLY A 320 23.92 -11.84 19.03
CA GLY A 320 24.87 -12.71 18.32
C GLY A 320 25.83 -13.50 19.22
N TYR A 321 25.61 -13.46 20.51
CA TYR A 321 26.36 -14.26 21.48
C TYR A 321 25.39 -15.10 22.32
N HIS A 322 25.91 -16.12 22.98
CA HIS A 322 25.19 -16.91 23.96
C HIS A 322 26.00 -17.09 25.22
N PHE A 323 25.30 -17.25 26.32
CA PHE A 323 25.91 -17.65 27.59
C PHE A 323 26.36 -19.11 27.48
N VAL A 324 27.58 -19.39 27.83
CA VAL A 324 28.14 -20.75 27.81
C VAL A 324 28.04 -21.38 29.15
N LYS A 325 28.64 -20.75 30.17
CA LYS A 325 28.71 -21.25 31.56
C LYS A 325 29.24 -20.15 32.48
N TRP A 326 29.12 -20.38 33.76
CA TRP A 326 29.83 -19.66 34.79
C TRP A 326 31.25 -20.21 34.96
N SER A 327 32.16 -19.45 35.60
CA SER A 327 33.56 -19.81 35.79
C SER A 327 33.81 -21.10 36.59
N ASP A 328 32.81 -21.61 37.30
CA ASP A 328 32.83 -22.88 38.00
C ASP A 328 32.28 -24.06 37.15
N GLY A 329 31.94 -23.80 35.88
CA GLY A 329 31.43 -24.80 34.95
C GLY A 329 29.92 -24.97 34.94
N ASN A 330 29.17 -24.28 35.80
CA ASN A 330 27.71 -24.38 35.84
C ASN A 330 27.09 -23.64 34.64
N THR A 331 26.02 -24.22 34.09
CA THR A 331 25.32 -23.70 32.89
C THR A 331 23.93 -23.09 33.16
N ASP A 332 23.49 -23.12 34.43
CA ASP A 332 22.19 -22.55 34.79
C ASP A 332 22.22 -21.02 34.69
N ASN A 333 21.22 -20.46 34.03
CA ASN A 333 21.10 -19.01 33.89
C ASN A 333 19.59 -18.63 33.76
N PRO A 334 19.03 -17.89 34.72
CA PRO A 334 19.63 -17.40 35.95
C PRO A 334 19.97 -18.55 36.93
N ARG A 335 20.97 -18.33 37.79
CA ARG A 335 21.45 -19.30 38.73
C ARG A 335 21.20 -18.84 40.16
N THR A 336 20.60 -19.72 40.96
CA THR A 336 20.43 -19.52 42.41
C THR A 336 21.55 -20.21 43.18
N LEU A 337 22.14 -19.49 44.10
CA LEU A 337 23.31 -19.96 44.89
C LEU A 337 23.00 -19.88 46.38
N THR A 338 23.38 -20.93 47.10
CA THR A 338 23.51 -20.86 48.56
C THR A 338 24.96 -20.49 48.88
N LEU A 339 25.17 -19.28 49.36
CA LEU A 339 26.53 -18.79 49.61
C LEU A 339 27.01 -19.33 50.96
N THR A 340 28.20 -19.93 50.99
CA THR A 340 28.89 -20.35 52.18
C THR A 340 30.14 -19.51 52.49
N GLN A 341 30.50 -18.64 51.55
CA GLN A 341 31.61 -17.67 51.61
C GLN A 341 31.42 -16.59 50.56
N ASN A 342 32.21 -15.51 50.63
CA ASN A 342 32.31 -14.52 49.55
C ASN A 342 32.80 -15.20 48.28
N THR A 343 32.06 -15.04 47.18
CA THR A 343 32.30 -15.78 45.94
C THR A 343 32.27 -14.83 44.73
N THR A 344 33.15 -15.10 43.76
CA THR A 344 33.18 -14.37 42.48
C THR A 344 32.91 -15.35 41.34
N PHE A 345 32.02 -14.98 40.43
CA PHE A 345 31.78 -15.72 39.20
C PHE A 345 32.05 -14.86 37.96
N THR A 346 32.55 -15.50 36.92
CA THR A 346 32.66 -14.89 35.59
C THR A 346 31.72 -15.62 34.65
N ALA A 347 30.85 -14.89 33.97
CA ALA A 347 30.04 -15.43 32.90
C ALA A 347 30.91 -15.55 31.63
N GLU A 348 30.97 -16.74 31.08
CA GLU A 348 31.62 -17.00 29.80
C GLU A 348 30.55 -16.89 28.68
N PHE A 349 30.79 -16.01 27.72
CA PHE A 349 29.98 -15.85 26.53
C PHE A 349 30.78 -16.31 25.30
N ALA A 350 30.07 -16.88 24.32
CA ALA A 350 30.65 -17.28 23.05
C ALA A 350 29.77 -16.79 21.90
N GLN A 351 30.37 -16.67 20.72
CA GLN A 351 29.64 -16.29 19.52
C GLN A 351 28.65 -17.40 19.13
N THR A 352 27.42 -17.02 18.80
CA THR A 352 26.37 -17.95 18.35
C THR A 352 26.59 -18.26 16.89
N TYR A 353 26.77 -19.53 16.55
CA TYR A 353 26.90 -20.03 15.18
C TYR A 353 25.71 -20.86 14.71
N SER A 354 24.72 -21.08 15.55
CA SER A 354 23.47 -21.75 15.22
C SER A 354 22.40 -21.41 16.25
N GLY A 355 21.14 -21.55 15.84
CA GLY A 355 20.02 -21.30 16.74
C GLY A 355 18.68 -21.37 16.01
N GLN A 356 17.64 -20.94 16.70
CA GLN A 356 16.30 -20.79 16.14
C GLN A 356 16.13 -19.37 15.58
N CYS A 357 15.45 -19.25 14.44
CA CYS A 357 15.18 -17.98 13.77
C CYS A 357 13.71 -17.82 13.34
N GLY A 358 12.84 -18.66 13.86
CA GLY A 358 11.39 -18.69 13.65
C GLY A 358 10.76 -19.77 14.50
N ASP A 359 9.44 -19.96 14.47
CA ASP A 359 8.74 -20.92 15.33
C ASP A 359 9.25 -22.35 15.14
N ASN A 360 9.55 -22.74 13.88
CA ASN A 360 10.14 -24.02 13.50
C ASN A 360 11.28 -23.85 12.48
N LEU A 361 11.92 -22.68 12.45
CA LEU A 361 13.07 -22.39 11.61
C LEU A 361 14.34 -22.33 12.44
N TYR A 362 15.41 -22.89 11.90
CA TYR A 362 16.71 -22.98 12.53
C TYR A 362 17.79 -22.52 11.56
N TRP A 363 18.84 -21.92 12.07
CA TRP A 363 20.00 -21.49 11.32
C TRP A 363 21.28 -22.07 11.87
N SER A 364 22.25 -22.21 11.00
CA SER A 364 23.64 -22.48 11.36
C SER A 364 24.57 -21.79 10.39
N PHE A 365 25.73 -21.34 10.87
CA PHE A 365 26.76 -20.68 10.08
C PHE A 365 28.09 -21.40 10.22
N ASP A 366 28.66 -21.86 9.09
CA ASP A 366 29.96 -22.52 9.03
C ASP A 366 30.64 -22.20 7.68
N ASN A 367 31.96 -21.98 7.71
CA ASN A 367 32.78 -21.75 6.52
C ASN A 367 32.18 -20.72 5.53
N ASN A 368 31.69 -19.57 6.03
CA ASN A 368 31.03 -18.49 5.28
C ASN A 368 29.69 -18.92 4.62
N THR A 369 29.13 -20.02 5.05
CA THR A 369 27.87 -20.57 4.57
C THR A 369 26.83 -20.52 5.68
N LEU A 370 25.71 -19.85 5.42
CA LEU A 370 24.53 -19.89 6.26
C LEU A 370 23.57 -20.97 5.77
N THR A 371 23.16 -21.84 6.68
CA THR A 371 22.15 -22.85 6.41
C THR A 371 20.89 -22.56 7.18
N ILE A 372 19.74 -22.48 6.51
CA ILE A 372 18.40 -22.31 7.11
C ILE A 372 17.62 -23.61 6.87
N THR A 373 16.99 -24.12 7.93
CA THR A 373 16.22 -25.38 7.90
C THR A 373 14.89 -25.23 8.63
N GLY A 374 13.91 -26.10 8.31
CA GLY A 374 12.62 -26.11 8.99
C GLY A 374 11.47 -25.58 8.19
N SER A 375 10.51 -24.91 8.84
CA SER A 375 9.31 -24.36 8.17
C SER A 375 8.63 -23.29 9.01
N GLY A 376 7.82 -22.41 8.38
CA GLY A 376 7.03 -21.38 9.04
C GLY A 376 7.59 -19.98 8.86
N ALA A 377 7.08 -19.02 9.62
CA ALA A 377 7.53 -17.63 9.55
C ALA A 377 8.89 -17.45 10.23
N MET A 378 9.72 -16.60 9.64
CA MET A 378 10.98 -16.15 10.22
C MET A 378 10.69 -14.98 11.18
N TRP A 379 11.44 -14.90 12.27
CA TRP A 379 11.35 -13.73 13.17
C TRP A 379 12.06 -12.53 12.53
N ASP A 380 11.68 -11.32 12.92
CA ASP A 380 12.25 -10.07 12.40
C ASP A 380 13.71 -9.83 12.84
N GLU A 381 14.26 -10.68 13.69
CA GLU A 381 15.65 -10.66 14.14
C GLU A 381 16.46 -11.73 13.40
N TYR A 382 17.48 -11.28 12.69
CA TYR A 382 18.37 -12.19 11.95
C TYR A 382 19.69 -12.40 12.72
N PRO A 383 19.83 -13.52 13.47
CA PRO A 383 20.98 -13.76 14.37
C PRO A 383 22.33 -13.81 13.68
N TRP A 384 22.36 -13.96 12.37
CA TRP A 384 23.58 -14.01 11.55
C TRP A 384 24.10 -12.65 11.09
N GLY A 385 23.47 -11.53 11.42
CA GLY A 385 23.92 -10.18 11.05
C GLY A 385 25.36 -9.87 11.43
N LEU A 386 25.89 -10.47 12.50
CA LEU A 386 27.31 -10.40 12.87
C LEU A 386 28.26 -11.06 11.85
N PHE A 387 27.75 -11.90 10.98
CA PHE A 387 28.51 -12.61 9.97
C PHE A 387 28.34 -12.02 8.57
N ASP A 388 27.54 -10.99 8.38
CA ASP A 388 27.20 -10.41 7.08
C ASP A 388 28.45 -10.14 6.23
N ALA A 389 29.49 -9.57 6.80
CA ALA A 389 30.74 -9.30 6.08
C ALA A 389 31.45 -10.57 5.58
N ARG A 390 31.12 -11.76 6.08
CA ARG A 390 31.74 -13.05 5.73
C ARG A 390 30.79 -13.97 4.98
N LEU A 391 29.50 -13.64 4.95
CA LEU A 391 28.46 -14.46 4.33
C LEU A 391 28.56 -14.42 2.80
N THR A 392 29.00 -15.53 2.19
CA THR A 392 29.13 -15.65 0.73
C THR A 392 28.30 -16.77 0.15
N SER A 393 27.80 -17.68 0.97
CA SER A 393 27.03 -18.84 0.56
C SER A 393 25.80 -19.05 1.45
N VAL A 394 24.67 -19.42 0.86
CA VAL A 394 23.44 -19.74 1.58
C VAL A 394 22.92 -21.10 1.12
N VAL A 395 22.56 -21.96 2.06
CA VAL A 395 21.81 -23.19 1.85
C VAL A 395 20.42 -23.02 2.47
N TRP A 396 19.40 -22.93 1.63
CA TRP A 396 18.02 -22.68 2.05
C TRP A 396 17.21 -23.98 1.97
N ASN A 397 16.93 -24.56 3.13
CA ASN A 397 16.13 -25.80 3.28
C ASN A 397 14.80 -25.54 4.01
N ALA A 398 14.40 -24.27 4.17
CA ALA A 398 13.10 -23.92 4.75
C ALA A 398 11.98 -24.33 3.78
N LYS A 399 11.11 -25.23 4.22
CA LYS A 399 10.10 -25.87 3.36
C LYS A 399 9.06 -24.88 2.83
N ASN A 400 8.45 -24.11 3.74
CA ASN A 400 7.43 -23.09 3.48
C ASN A 400 7.69 -21.92 4.42
N CYS A 401 8.67 -21.08 4.11
CA CYS A 401 8.90 -19.84 4.82
C CYS A 401 7.92 -18.78 4.30
N ALA A 402 7.38 -17.95 5.20
CA ALA A 402 6.49 -16.86 4.82
C ALA A 402 7.23 -15.79 4.01
N ASP A 403 6.50 -15.05 3.21
CA ASP A 403 7.01 -13.92 2.44
C ASP A 403 7.50 -12.78 3.35
N PHE A 404 8.59 -12.14 2.94
CA PHE A 404 9.04 -10.88 3.53
C PHE A 404 8.24 -9.73 2.92
N SER A 405 7.83 -8.75 3.73
CA SER A 405 6.97 -7.66 3.26
C SER A 405 7.74 -6.61 2.43
N SER A 406 9.08 -6.60 2.56
CA SER A 406 9.94 -5.67 1.83
C SER A 406 11.38 -6.18 1.69
N ALA A 407 12.14 -5.57 0.78
CA ALA A 407 13.56 -5.87 0.60
C ALA A 407 14.44 -5.54 1.81
N SER A 408 14.01 -4.64 2.69
CA SER A 408 14.71 -4.30 3.94
C SER A 408 14.44 -5.31 5.05
N GLU A 409 13.35 -6.04 4.97
CA GLU A 409 12.99 -7.12 5.91
C GLU A 409 13.52 -8.49 5.45
N SER A 410 14.07 -8.57 4.23
CA SER A 410 14.76 -9.79 3.79
C SER A 410 15.96 -10.10 4.68
N PRO A 411 16.14 -11.37 5.09
CA PRO A 411 17.21 -11.79 5.97
C PRO A 411 18.63 -11.53 5.43
N PHE A 412 18.75 -11.14 4.17
CA PHE A 412 20.00 -10.86 3.50
C PHE A 412 20.14 -9.40 3.07
N SER A 413 19.32 -8.49 3.60
CA SER A 413 19.32 -7.06 3.23
C SER A 413 20.73 -6.44 3.23
N ASP A 414 21.58 -6.77 4.20
CA ASP A 414 22.90 -6.20 4.40
C ASP A 414 24.02 -6.99 3.71
N SER A 415 23.82 -8.30 3.50
CA SER A 415 24.81 -9.22 2.90
C SER A 415 24.57 -9.55 1.43
N ARG A 416 23.43 -9.16 0.83
CA ARG A 416 23.03 -9.52 -0.55
C ARG A 416 24.11 -9.26 -1.63
N SER A 417 24.86 -8.18 -1.48
CA SER A 417 25.92 -7.81 -2.45
C SER A 417 27.17 -8.69 -2.38
N GLN A 418 27.26 -9.59 -1.41
CA GLN A 418 28.42 -10.46 -1.18
C GLN A 418 28.11 -11.93 -1.50
N ILE A 419 26.82 -12.32 -1.45
CA ILE A 419 26.41 -13.70 -1.68
C ILE A 419 26.68 -14.07 -3.13
N THR A 420 27.51 -15.11 -3.32
CA THR A 420 27.91 -15.64 -4.62
C THR A 420 27.28 -17.00 -4.92
N SER A 421 26.78 -17.69 -3.89
CA SER A 421 26.16 -19.01 -4.01
C SER A 421 24.88 -19.09 -3.17
N PHE A 422 23.81 -19.57 -3.78
CA PHE A 422 22.55 -19.82 -3.13
C PHE A 422 21.98 -21.16 -3.58
N THR A 423 21.79 -22.08 -2.65
CA THR A 423 21.31 -23.43 -2.93
C THR A 423 19.97 -23.67 -2.25
N PHE A 424 18.99 -24.09 -2.98
CA PHE A 424 17.69 -24.55 -2.46
C PHE A 424 17.67 -26.07 -2.30
N GLY A 425 17.20 -26.54 -1.14
CA GLY A 425 17.05 -27.98 -0.89
C GLY A 425 15.79 -28.55 -1.52
N GLU A 426 15.80 -29.86 -1.78
CA GLU A 426 14.70 -30.59 -2.42
C GLU A 426 13.38 -30.63 -1.64
N SER A 427 13.36 -30.16 -0.37
CA SER A 427 12.16 -30.05 0.44
C SER A 427 11.46 -28.69 0.33
N VAL A 428 12.10 -27.69 -0.31
CA VAL A 428 11.56 -26.33 -0.46
C VAL A 428 10.36 -26.36 -1.39
N GLN A 429 9.24 -25.82 -0.94
CA GLN A 429 7.98 -25.73 -1.71
C GLN A 429 7.64 -24.31 -2.12
N HIS A 430 8.08 -23.33 -1.32
CA HIS A 430 7.89 -21.91 -1.55
C HIS A 430 9.22 -21.15 -1.35
N ILE A 431 9.54 -20.24 -2.27
CA ILE A 431 10.65 -19.30 -2.16
C ILE A 431 10.05 -17.95 -1.76
N PRO A 432 10.39 -17.40 -0.58
CA PRO A 432 9.81 -16.15 -0.10
C PRO A 432 10.08 -14.95 -1.00
N ALA A 433 9.15 -14.00 -1.00
CA ALA A 433 9.32 -12.68 -1.60
C ALA A 433 10.62 -12.02 -1.09
N TYR A 434 11.34 -11.32 -1.97
CA TYR A 434 12.59 -10.61 -1.71
C TYR A 434 13.77 -11.47 -1.20
N LEU A 435 13.68 -12.80 -1.16
CA LEU A 435 14.70 -13.65 -0.56
C LEU A 435 16.10 -13.46 -1.18
N CYS A 436 16.20 -13.48 -2.52
CA CYS A 436 17.45 -13.27 -3.26
C CYS A 436 17.51 -11.88 -3.92
N TYR A 437 16.74 -10.92 -3.43
CA TYR A 437 16.62 -9.58 -4.00
C TYR A 437 17.97 -8.88 -4.14
N GLN A 438 18.32 -8.46 -5.37
CA GLN A 438 19.57 -7.75 -5.70
C GLN A 438 20.88 -8.48 -5.31
N MET A 439 20.87 -9.80 -5.32
CA MET A 439 22.12 -10.59 -5.16
C MET A 439 22.96 -10.52 -6.45
N SER A 440 23.60 -9.38 -6.66
CA SER A 440 24.31 -9.07 -7.92
C SER A 440 25.54 -9.93 -8.20
N LYS A 441 26.08 -10.63 -7.19
CA LYS A 441 27.20 -11.57 -7.35
C LYS A 441 26.78 -13.02 -7.48
N LEU A 442 25.50 -13.33 -7.38
CA LEU A 442 24.97 -14.68 -7.58
C LEU A 442 25.12 -15.06 -9.04
N THR A 443 25.95 -16.06 -9.35
CA THR A 443 26.29 -16.45 -10.73
C THR A 443 25.44 -17.60 -11.28
N SER A 444 24.90 -18.42 -10.41
CA SER A 444 24.02 -19.52 -10.76
C SER A 444 23.11 -19.89 -9.59
N VAL A 445 21.92 -20.37 -9.89
CA VAL A 445 20.99 -20.93 -8.92
C VAL A 445 20.15 -22.02 -9.61
N THR A 446 19.85 -23.07 -8.88
CA THR A 446 18.94 -24.14 -9.33
C THR A 446 17.71 -24.13 -8.46
N ILE A 447 16.54 -24.07 -9.07
CA ILE A 447 15.26 -24.16 -8.39
C ILE A 447 14.76 -25.60 -8.46
N PRO A 448 14.62 -26.31 -7.32
CA PRO A 448 14.13 -27.69 -7.34
C PRO A 448 12.67 -27.78 -7.80
N ASN A 449 12.30 -28.91 -8.38
CA ASN A 449 10.92 -29.13 -8.85
C ASN A 449 9.88 -29.26 -7.71
N SER A 450 10.32 -29.36 -6.47
CA SER A 450 9.46 -29.25 -5.29
C SER A 450 8.88 -27.85 -5.10
N VAL A 451 9.56 -26.79 -5.62
CA VAL A 451 9.10 -25.40 -5.57
C VAL A 451 7.93 -25.23 -6.55
N THR A 452 6.79 -24.86 -6.00
CA THR A 452 5.54 -24.63 -6.74
C THR A 452 5.05 -23.19 -6.68
N SER A 453 5.64 -22.37 -5.81
CA SER A 453 5.36 -20.93 -5.71
C SER A 453 6.62 -20.13 -5.33
N ILE A 454 6.69 -18.91 -5.86
CA ILE A 454 7.79 -17.98 -5.65
C ILE A 454 7.17 -16.62 -5.35
N GLY A 455 7.60 -16.01 -4.24
CA GLY A 455 7.10 -14.69 -3.83
C GLY A 455 7.64 -13.54 -4.68
N ASP A 456 6.96 -12.41 -4.63
CA ASP A 456 7.29 -11.22 -5.42
C ASP A 456 8.76 -10.79 -5.26
N LYS A 457 9.39 -10.44 -6.37
CA LYS A 457 10.79 -9.94 -6.42
C LYS A 457 11.84 -10.86 -5.80
N ALA A 458 11.55 -12.15 -5.63
CA ALA A 458 12.49 -13.09 -5.01
C ALA A 458 13.88 -13.08 -5.67
N PHE A 459 13.96 -12.93 -7.00
CA PHE A 459 15.22 -12.86 -7.77
C PHE A 459 15.44 -11.53 -8.50
N PHE A 460 14.66 -10.52 -8.16
CA PHE A 460 14.80 -9.20 -8.79
C PHE A 460 16.21 -8.64 -8.60
N GLY A 461 16.85 -8.20 -9.69
CA GLY A 461 18.16 -7.55 -9.64
C GLY A 461 19.34 -8.50 -9.43
N CYS A 462 19.19 -9.81 -9.61
CA CYS A 462 20.27 -10.79 -9.59
C CYS A 462 21.14 -10.71 -10.87
N SER A 463 21.77 -9.56 -11.09
CA SER A 463 22.51 -9.25 -12.34
C SER A 463 23.73 -10.14 -12.62
N GLY A 464 24.18 -10.93 -11.65
CA GLY A 464 25.25 -11.90 -11.81
C GLY A 464 24.80 -13.19 -12.50
N LEU A 465 23.49 -13.48 -12.53
CA LEU A 465 22.96 -14.66 -13.23
C LEU A 465 23.07 -14.46 -14.76
N THR A 466 23.79 -15.37 -15.43
CA THR A 466 24.08 -15.29 -16.86
C THR A 466 23.24 -16.25 -17.71
N SER A 467 22.42 -17.08 -17.09
CA SER A 467 21.54 -18.05 -17.74
C SER A 467 20.10 -17.92 -17.20
N PRO A 468 19.10 -18.29 -18.02
CA PRO A 468 17.71 -18.35 -17.53
C PRO A 468 17.54 -19.30 -16.34
N VAL A 469 16.73 -18.91 -15.37
CA VAL A 469 16.40 -19.71 -14.18
C VAL A 469 14.92 -20.11 -14.23
N TYR A 470 14.66 -21.39 -14.18
CA TYR A 470 13.32 -21.96 -14.14
C TYR A 470 13.36 -23.39 -13.58
N ASN A 471 12.21 -23.91 -13.21
CA ASN A 471 11.99 -25.33 -12.90
C ASN A 471 10.84 -25.90 -13.74
N ALA A 472 10.28 -27.03 -13.36
CA ALA A 472 9.16 -27.63 -14.09
C ALA A 472 7.84 -26.86 -14.04
N HIS A 473 7.72 -25.85 -13.15
CA HIS A 473 6.48 -25.14 -12.86
C HIS A 473 6.57 -23.64 -13.13
N CYS A 474 7.69 -23.01 -12.74
CA CYS A 474 7.86 -21.57 -12.70
C CYS A 474 9.03 -21.13 -13.57
N PHE A 475 8.84 -20.07 -14.36
CA PHE A 475 9.92 -19.34 -15.01
C PHE A 475 10.27 -18.11 -14.14
N VAL A 476 11.50 -18.04 -13.67
CA VAL A 476 11.87 -17.19 -12.52
C VAL A 476 12.69 -15.99 -12.93
N TYR A 477 13.65 -16.17 -13.84
CA TYR A 477 14.60 -15.12 -14.19
C TYR A 477 15.17 -15.30 -15.59
N MET A 478 15.26 -14.22 -16.33
CA MET A 478 15.99 -14.08 -17.59
C MET A 478 17.07 -13.02 -17.42
N PRO A 479 18.33 -13.28 -17.81
CA PRO A 479 19.35 -12.23 -17.80
C PRO A 479 18.95 -11.05 -18.67
N SER A 480 19.06 -9.83 -18.15
CA SER A 480 18.69 -8.62 -18.90
C SER A 480 19.55 -8.36 -20.14
N SER A 481 20.73 -9.01 -20.21
CA SER A 481 21.61 -9.01 -21.39
C SER A 481 21.20 -10.00 -22.49
N TYR A 482 20.11 -10.78 -22.29
CA TYR A 482 19.63 -11.72 -23.30
C TYR A 482 19.15 -11.01 -24.56
N GLU A 483 19.55 -11.50 -25.72
CA GLU A 483 19.16 -10.96 -27.02
C GLU A 483 18.51 -12.02 -27.91
N GLY A 484 17.52 -11.61 -28.71
CA GLY A 484 16.89 -12.45 -29.72
C GLY A 484 15.55 -13.05 -29.28
N VAL A 485 15.31 -14.27 -29.74
CA VAL A 485 14.03 -15.01 -29.57
C VAL A 485 14.18 -16.03 -28.46
N TYR A 486 13.21 -16.11 -27.56
CA TYR A 486 13.17 -17.14 -26.53
C TYR A 486 11.89 -17.96 -26.57
N VAL A 487 12.02 -19.28 -26.44
CA VAL A 487 10.89 -20.20 -26.32
C VAL A 487 10.86 -20.72 -24.88
N ILE A 488 9.82 -20.36 -24.14
CA ILE A 488 9.64 -20.85 -22.77
C ILE A 488 9.35 -22.35 -22.83
N PRO A 489 10.03 -23.18 -22.00
CA PRO A 489 9.83 -24.62 -22.00
C PRO A 489 8.39 -25.06 -21.73
N GLU A 490 7.94 -26.11 -22.37
CA GLU A 490 6.65 -26.75 -22.09
C GLU A 490 6.58 -27.24 -20.64
N GLY A 491 5.40 -27.14 -20.02
CA GLY A 491 5.18 -27.51 -18.61
C GLY A 491 5.23 -26.32 -17.64
N ILE A 492 5.90 -25.23 -18.00
CA ILE A 492 5.89 -23.99 -17.20
C ILE A 492 4.45 -23.50 -17.08
N LYS A 493 4.01 -23.26 -15.85
CA LYS A 493 2.65 -22.79 -15.52
C LYS A 493 2.60 -21.33 -15.19
N GLN A 494 3.70 -20.78 -14.70
CA GLN A 494 3.76 -19.42 -14.16
C GLN A 494 5.00 -18.69 -14.66
N ILE A 495 4.83 -17.50 -15.15
CA ILE A 495 5.93 -16.53 -15.40
C ILE A 495 5.96 -15.61 -14.21
N GLU A 496 7.00 -15.74 -13.40
CA GLU A 496 7.13 -15.02 -12.14
C GLU A 496 7.29 -13.51 -12.32
N GLY A 497 6.97 -12.77 -11.28
CA GLY A 497 7.13 -11.33 -11.27
C GLY A 497 8.57 -10.91 -11.56
N TYR A 498 8.74 -9.94 -12.45
CA TYR A 498 10.04 -9.44 -12.93
C TYR A 498 10.93 -10.47 -13.65
N ALA A 499 10.40 -11.62 -14.07
CA ALA A 499 11.21 -12.70 -14.68
C ALA A 499 12.01 -12.25 -15.90
N PHE A 500 11.49 -11.36 -16.75
CA PHE A 500 12.16 -10.78 -17.92
C PHE A 500 12.42 -9.27 -17.75
N TYR A 501 12.55 -8.78 -16.52
CA TYR A 501 12.71 -7.36 -16.25
C TYR A 501 13.89 -6.74 -16.98
N ASN A 502 13.63 -5.67 -17.76
CA ASN A 502 14.63 -4.95 -18.56
C ASN A 502 15.39 -5.82 -19.59
N CYS A 503 14.83 -6.94 -20.05
CA CYS A 503 15.38 -7.70 -21.17
C CYS A 503 15.18 -6.94 -22.49
N SER A 504 15.89 -5.83 -22.66
CA SER A 504 15.72 -4.92 -23.80
C SER A 504 16.14 -5.53 -25.15
N GLY A 505 16.99 -6.56 -25.15
CA GLY A 505 17.42 -7.31 -26.33
C GLY A 505 16.45 -8.44 -26.75
N LEU A 506 15.46 -8.79 -25.90
CA LEU A 506 14.46 -9.80 -26.22
C LEU A 506 13.52 -9.30 -27.32
N THR A 507 13.56 -9.92 -28.49
CA THR A 507 12.76 -9.49 -29.65
C THR A 507 11.45 -10.26 -29.81
N SER A 508 11.40 -11.49 -29.34
CA SER A 508 10.20 -12.33 -29.36
C SER A 508 10.23 -13.36 -28.24
N VAL A 509 9.10 -13.66 -27.65
CA VAL A 509 8.93 -14.73 -26.68
C VAL A 509 7.72 -15.60 -27.06
N THR A 510 7.89 -16.93 -26.99
CA THR A 510 6.79 -17.87 -27.17
C THR A 510 6.37 -18.42 -25.81
N LEU A 511 5.11 -18.21 -25.47
CA LEU A 511 4.49 -18.74 -24.26
C LEU A 511 3.82 -20.10 -24.58
N PRO A 512 4.13 -21.18 -23.87
CA PRO A 512 3.46 -22.47 -24.07
C PRO A 512 2.02 -22.45 -23.52
N ASN A 513 1.18 -23.36 -24.01
CA ASN A 513 -0.19 -23.48 -23.53
C ASN A 513 -0.32 -24.01 -22.09
N SER A 514 0.77 -24.34 -21.44
CA SER A 514 0.82 -24.70 -20.02
C SER A 514 0.81 -23.47 -19.10
N VAL A 515 1.17 -22.28 -19.59
CA VAL A 515 1.20 -21.02 -18.80
C VAL A 515 -0.22 -20.59 -18.47
N THR A 516 -0.51 -20.46 -17.20
CA THR A 516 -1.81 -20.01 -16.67
C THR A 516 -1.75 -18.63 -16.04
N LEU A 517 -0.56 -18.14 -15.71
CA LEU A 517 -0.37 -16.87 -15.00
C LEU A 517 0.88 -16.13 -15.52
N ILE A 518 0.70 -14.84 -15.75
CA ILE A 518 1.76 -13.87 -16.05
C ILE A 518 1.71 -12.84 -14.92
N GLU A 519 2.71 -12.91 -14.04
CA GLU A 519 2.78 -12.11 -12.82
C GLU A 519 3.19 -10.66 -13.06
N ASP A 520 3.22 -9.87 -11.97
CA ASP A 520 3.52 -8.47 -11.97
C ASP A 520 4.89 -8.16 -12.57
N SER A 521 4.93 -7.18 -13.48
CA SER A 521 6.17 -6.70 -14.13
C SER A 521 6.98 -7.81 -14.83
N ALA A 522 6.37 -8.96 -15.16
CA ALA A 522 7.07 -10.11 -15.73
C ALA A 522 7.92 -9.76 -16.95
N PHE A 523 7.47 -8.89 -17.84
CA PHE A 523 8.17 -8.40 -19.03
C PHE A 523 8.41 -6.88 -18.98
N GLU A 524 8.38 -6.25 -17.80
CA GLU A 524 8.60 -4.80 -17.70
C GLU A 524 9.96 -4.40 -18.27
N GLY A 525 9.98 -3.41 -19.15
CA GLY A 525 11.20 -2.90 -19.77
C GLY A 525 11.76 -3.76 -20.93
N CYS A 526 11.04 -4.78 -21.41
CA CYS A 526 11.41 -5.54 -22.61
C CYS A 526 11.19 -4.66 -23.85
N SER A 527 11.99 -3.61 -23.99
CA SER A 527 11.81 -2.58 -25.04
C SER A 527 12.02 -3.10 -26.46
N GLY A 528 12.71 -4.23 -26.63
CA GLY A 528 12.91 -4.90 -27.94
C GLY A 528 11.77 -5.83 -28.36
N LEU A 529 10.87 -6.21 -27.44
CA LEU A 529 9.78 -7.15 -27.71
C LEU A 529 8.78 -6.56 -28.72
N THR A 530 8.59 -7.25 -29.86
CA THR A 530 7.79 -6.72 -30.98
C THR A 530 6.35 -7.24 -30.98
N SER A 531 6.14 -8.47 -30.49
CA SER A 531 4.81 -9.07 -30.43
C SER A 531 4.70 -10.04 -29.27
N ILE A 532 3.48 -10.22 -28.77
CA ILE A 532 3.14 -11.24 -27.77
C ILE A 532 1.80 -11.89 -28.10
N THR A 533 1.75 -13.22 -27.99
CA THR A 533 0.50 -13.98 -28.04
C THR A 533 0.28 -14.62 -26.67
N VAL A 534 -0.78 -14.20 -26.01
CA VAL A 534 -1.20 -14.74 -24.71
C VAL A 534 -2.02 -16.00 -24.94
N PRO A 535 -1.59 -17.18 -24.43
CA PRO A 535 -2.28 -18.45 -24.67
C PRO A 535 -3.64 -18.54 -23.95
N ASN A 536 -4.50 -19.46 -24.42
CA ASN A 536 -5.85 -19.64 -23.86
C ASN A 536 -5.89 -20.15 -22.41
N SER A 537 -4.78 -20.59 -21.89
CA SER A 537 -4.64 -20.98 -20.48
C SER A 537 -4.51 -19.81 -19.52
N VAL A 538 -4.11 -18.62 -20.01
CA VAL A 538 -3.90 -17.41 -19.19
C VAL A 538 -5.22 -16.71 -18.95
N THR A 539 -5.54 -16.44 -17.68
CA THR A 539 -6.79 -15.79 -17.26
C THR A 539 -6.61 -14.34 -16.81
N GLY A 540 -5.39 -13.92 -16.48
CA GLY A 540 -5.08 -12.56 -16.05
C GLY A 540 -3.73 -12.09 -16.54
N ILE A 541 -3.59 -10.77 -16.72
CA ILE A 541 -2.33 -10.08 -17.03
C ILE A 541 -1.98 -9.23 -15.81
N GLY A 542 -0.89 -9.59 -15.13
CA GLY A 542 -0.45 -8.94 -13.88
C GLY A 542 -0.08 -7.47 -14.02
N SER A 543 0.01 -6.78 -12.91
CA SER A 543 0.31 -5.35 -12.84
C SER A 543 1.67 -5.04 -13.49
N GLY A 544 1.69 -4.08 -14.43
CA GLY A 544 2.91 -3.71 -15.16
C GLY A 544 3.53 -4.83 -16.00
N ALA A 545 2.84 -5.95 -16.26
CA ALA A 545 3.43 -7.15 -16.89
C ALA A 545 4.21 -6.84 -18.18
N PHE A 546 3.74 -5.92 -19.02
CA PHE A 546 4.39 -5.47 -20.27
C PHE A 546 4.75 -4.00 -20.25
N LYS A 547 4.86 -3.41 -19.07
CA LYS A 547 5.17 -1.98 -18.95
C LYS A 547 6.51 -1.64 -19.59
N GLY A 548 6.54 -0.58 -20.42
CA GLY A 548 7.75 -0.14 -21.11
C GLY A 548 8.21 -1.02 -22.28
N CYS A 549 7.41 -1.96 -22.77
CA CYS A 549 7.66 -2.72 -24.00
C CYS A 549 7.43 -1.79 -25.21
N SER A 550 8.33 -0.85 -25.42
CA SER A 550 8.14 0.25 -26.38
C SER A 550 8.09 -0.15 -27.85
N SER A 551 8.72 -1.28 -28.23
CA SER A 551 8.66 -1.83 -29.59
C SER A 551 7.47 -2.80 -29.83
N LEU A 552 6.64 -3.03 -28.82
CA LEU A 552 5.51 -3.95 -28.92
C LEU A 552 4.45 -3.38 -29.86
N THR A 553 4.35 -3.94 -31.06
CA THR A 553 3.42 -3.47 -32.10
C THR A 553 2.12 -4.29 -32.14
N SER A 554 2.16 -5.52 -31.66
CA SER A 554 1.03 -6.47 -31.69
C SER A 554 0.90 -7.26 -30.41
N VAL A 555 -0.30 -7.25 -29.86
CA VAL A 555 -0.72 -8.05 -28.70
C VAL A 555 -1.94 -8.86 -29.10
N THR A 556 -1.84 -10.19 -28.98
CA THR A 556 -3.00 -11.07 -29.13
C THR A 556 -3.41 -11.58 -27.76
N LEU A 557 -4.54 -11.10 -27.28
CA LEU A 557 -5.15 -11.57 -26.04
C LEU A 557 -6.09 -12.75 -26.34
N SER A 558 -6.02 -13.76 -25.52
CA SER A 558 -6.92 -14.92 -25.65
C SER A 558 -8.31 -14.65 -25.08
N ASN A 559 -9.30 -15.43 -25.50
CA ASN A 559 -10.66 -15.37 -24.95
C ASN A 559 -10.81 -15.96 -23.53
N SER A 560 -9.71 -16.22 -22.82
CA SER A 560 -9.69 -16.64 -21.43
C SER A 560 -9.26 -15.54 -20.47
N VAL A 561 -8.65 -14.47 -20.98
CA VAL A 561 -8.21 -13.32 -20.16
C VAL A 561 -9.45 -12.62 -19.63
N THR A 562 -9.56 -12.53 -18.30
CA THR A 562 -10.68 -11.87 -17.60
C THR A 562 -10.30 -10.54 -17.00
N LEU A 563 -9.02 -10.36 -16.63
CA LEU A 563 -8.52 -9.14 -15.99
C LEU A 563 -7.21 -8.68 -16.63
N ILE A 564 -7.11 -7.38 -16.86
CA ILE A 564 -5.87 -6.68 -17.23
C ILE A 564 -5.57 -5.69 -16.11
N GLU A 565 -4.51 -5.95 -15.35
CA GLU A 565 -4.23 -5.23 -14.12
C GLU A 565 -3.55 -3.88 -14.34
N TYR A 566 -3.27 -3.18 -13.24
CA TYR A 566 -2.72 -1.82 -13.20
C TYR A 566 -1.45 -1.71 -14.05
N SER A 567 -1.41 -0.69 -14.93
CA SER A 567 -0.25 -0.39 -15.79
C SER A 567 0.24 -1.55 -16.68
N ALA A 568 -0.55 -2.61 -16.92
CA ALA A 568 -0.10 -3.84 -17.60
C ALA A 568 0.61 -3.59 -18.94
N PHE A 569 0.19 -2.60 -19.74
CA PHE A 569 0.79 -2.17 -21.01
C PHE A 569 1.29 -0.71 -20.98
N GLU A 570 1.51 -0.15 -19.78
CA GLU A 570 1.97 1.25 -19.67
C GLU A 570 3.27 1.48 -20.45
N GLY A 571 3.31 2.47 -21.33
CA GLY A 571 4.49 2.82 -22.11
C GLY A 571 4.76 1.92 -23.32
N CYS A 572 3.83 1.04 -23.74
CA CYS A 572 3.92 0.29 -25.00
C CYS A 572 3.67 1.23 -26.19
N SER A 573 4.62 2.13 -26.45
CA SER A 573 4.47 3.21 -27.44
C SER A 573 4.36 2.73 -28.88
N GLY A 574 4.86 1.52 -29.19
CA GLY A 574 4.76 0.90 -30.51
C GLY A 574 3.38 0.29 -30.84
N LEU A 575 2.55 0.05 -29.80
CA LEU A 575 1.26 -0.61 -29.97
C LEU A 575 0.29 0.29 -30.71
N SER A 576 -0.11 -0.11 -31.91
CA SER A 576 -0.98 0.68 -32.78
C SER A 576 -2.46 0.32 -32.65
N SER A 577 -2.75 -0.93 -32.32
CA SER A 577 -4.10 -1.43 -32.12
C SER A 577 -4.17 -2.49 -31.03
N ILE A 578 -5.34 -2.61 -30.38
CA ILE A 578 -5.63 -3.65 -29.41
C ILE A 578 -7.05 -4.19 -29.60
N THR A 579 -7.19 -5.49 -29.49
CA THR A 579 -8.50 -6.16 -29.37
C THR A 579 -8.70 -6.62 -27.96
N ILE A 580 -9.71 -6.09 -27.28
CA ILE A 580 -10.15 -6.53 -25.95
C ILE A 580 -11.17 -7.64 -26.12
N PRO A 581 -10.88 -8.87 -25.70
CA PRO A 581 -11.75 -10.02 -25.92
C PRO A 581 -13.01 -9.99 -25.04
N ASN A 582 -14.00 -10.81 -25.41
CA ASN A 582 -15.29 -10.85 -24.72
C ASN A 582 -15.25 -11.43 -23.30
N SER A 583 -14.18 -12.07 -22.93
CA SER A 583 -13.93 -12.62 -21.59
C SER A 583 -13.50 -11.57 -20.58
N VAL A 584 -12.96 -10.43 -21.03
CA VAL A 584 -12.47 -9.37 -20.14
C VAL A 584 -13.64 -8.71 -19.42
N THR A 585 -13.58 -8.73 -18.10
CA THR A 585 -14.56 -8.10 -17.21
C THR A 585 -14.03 -6.85 -16.52
N GLY A 586 -12.70 -6.63 -16.53
CA GLY A 586 -12.07 -5.47 -15.92
C GLY A 586 -10.71 -5.14 -16.53
N ILE A 587 -10.41 -3.85 -16.59
CA ILE A 587 -9.11 -3.31 -16.95
C ILE A 587 -8.81 -2.22 -15.92
N GLU A 588 -7.71 -2.40 -15.19
CA GLU A 588 -7.37 -1.47 -14.13
C GLU A 588 -6.75 -0.17 -14.66
N ALA A 589 -6.67 0.81 -13.77
CA ALA A 589 -6.16 2.14 -14.10
C ALA A 589 -4.76 2.08 -14.74
N ARG A 590 -4.51 2.99 -15.69
CA ARG A 590 -3.22 3.13 -16.38
C ARG A 590 -2.80 1.93 -17.24
N ALA A 591 -3.64 0.92 -17.44
CA ALA A 591 -3.27 -0.27 -18.21
C ALA A 591 -2.64 0.08 -19.57
N PHE A 592 -3.12 1.12 -20.25
CA PHE A 592 -2.62 1.60 -21.55
C PHE A 592 -1.98 2.99 -21.50
N LYS A 593 -1.65 3.52 -20.31
CA LYS A 593 -1.03 4.83 -20.19
C LYS A 593 0.29 4.90 -20.96
N GLY A 594 0.50 5.96 -21.75
CA GLY A 594 1.73 6.14 -22.52
C GLY A 594 1.85 5.24 -23.77
N CYS A 595 0.80 4.51 -24.16
CA CYS A 595 0.71 3.81 -25.45
C CYS A 595 0.50 4.83 -26.57
N SER A 596 1.52 5.65 -26.85
CA SER A 596 1.40 6.80 -27.77
C SER A 596 1.12 6.42 -29.22
N GLY A 597 1.38 5.17 -29.61
CA GLY A 597 1.03 4.62 -30.93
C GLY A 597 -0.41 4.13 -31.06
N LEU A 598 -1.13 3.90 -29.94
CA LEU A 598 -2.44 3.26 -29.94
C LEU A 598 -3.51 4.20 -30.51
N THR A 599 -4.01 3.86 -31.67
CA THR A 599 -5.02 4.65 -32.40
C THR A 599 -6.30 3.88 -32.70
N SER A 600 -6.27 2.55 -32.59
CA SER A 600 -7.41 1.70 -32.92
C SER A 600 -7.70 0.71 -31.79
N ILE A 601 -8.96 0.62 -31.39
CA ILE A 601 -9.44 -0.30 -30.34
C ILE A 601 -10.62 -1.10 -30.87
N VAL A 602 -10.57 -2.42 -30.68
CA VAL A 602 -11.72 -3.33 -30.86
C VAL A 602 -12.17 -3.80 -29.48
N TRP A 603 -13.39 -3.46 -29.10
CA TRP A 603 -13.97 -3.72 -27.78
C TRP A 603 -15.05 -4.80 -27.87
N ASN A 604 -14.76 -5.99 -27.36
CA ASN A 604 -15.70 -7.13 -27.40
C ASN A 604 -16.25 -7.52 -26.03
N THR A 605 -15.93 -6.76 -24.95
CA THR A 605 -16.36 -7.17 -23.61
C THR A 605 -17.88 -7.29 -23.52
N LYS A 606 -18.32 -8.38 -22.93
CA LYS A 606 -19.74 -8.65 -22.71
C LYS A 606 -20.21 -8.26 -21.32
N ASN A 607 -19.38 -8.55 -20.32
CA ASN A 607 -19.69 -8.37 -18.90
C ASN A 607 -18.60 -7.46 -18.29
N TRP A 608 -18.78 -6.14 -18.43
CA TRP A 608 -17.89 -5.16 -17.81
C TRP A 608 -18.27 -4.93 -16.35
N ASN A 609 -17.27 -4.81 -15.47
CA ASN A 609 -17.49 -4.38 -14.09
C ASN A 609 -17.32 -2.86 -14.00
N ASP A 610 -18.39 -2.14 -13.64
CA ASP A 610 -18.42 -0.67 -13.54
C ASP A 610 -17.56 -0.10 -12.38
N ASP A 611 -16.99 -0.96 -11.52
CA ASP A 611 -16.02 -0.52 -10.51
C ASP A 611 -14.69 -0.05 -11.11
N TYR A 612 -14.41 -0.38 -12.38
CA TYR A 612 -13.21 0.03 -13.08
C TYR A 612 -13.40 1.37 -13.80
N SER A 613 -12.42 2.26 -13.64
CA SER A 613 -12.35 3.53 -14.35
C SER A 613 -12.06 3.33 -15.84
N ASN A 614 -12.21 4.42 -16.65
CA ASN A 614 -11.87 4.37 -18.07
C ASN A 614 -10.41 3.95 -18.30
N PRO A 615 -10.15 2.79 -18.94
CA PRO A 615 -8.79 2.29 -19.16
C PRO A 615 -7.97 3.12 -20.15
N PHE A 616 -8.62 3.99 -20.95
CA PHE A 616 -8.01 4.78 -22.01
C PHE A 616 -7.90 6.27 -21.69
N ASP A 617 -8.24 6.72 -20.48
CA ASP A 617 -8.30 8.13 -20.09
C ASP A 617 -7.04 8.93 -20.47
N ASN A 618 -5.87 8.33 -20.32
CA ASN A 618 -4.59 9.00 -20.60
C ASN A 618 -4.19 9.04 -22.08
N ILE A 619 -4.93 8.35 -22.96
CA ILE A 619 -4.66 8.24 -24.41
C ILE A 619 -5.86 8.55 -25.29
N CYS A 620 -6.98 8.96 -24.69
CA CYS A 620 -8.24 9.20 -25.40
C CYS A 620 -8.12 10.14 -26.60
N SER A 621 -7.30 11.19 -26.48
CA SER A 621 -7.16 12.21 -27.55
C SER A 621 -6.44 11.72 -28.83
N GLN A 622 -5.83 10.54 -28.82
CA GLN A 622 -5.13 10.00 -30.00
C GLN A 622 -5.94 8.94 -30.75
N ILE A 623 -6.99 8.37 -30.12
CA ILE A 623 -7.80 7.29 -30.69
C ILE A 623 -8.60 7.81 -31.87
N THR A 624 -8.40 7.16 -33.02
CA THR A 624 -9.06 7.50 -34.30
C THR A 624 -10.12 6.47 -34.70
N SER A 625 -10.03 5.23 -34.17
CA SER A 625 -10.94 4.14 -34.46
C SER A 625 -11.29 3.40 -33.19
N PHE A 626 -12.58 3.24 -32.94
CA PHE A 626 -13.13 2.42 -31.86
C PHE A 626 -14.28 1.58 -32.41
N THR A 627 -14.18 0.26 -32.27
CA THR A 627 -15.17 -0.66 -32.83
C THR A 627 -15.72 -1.54 -31.72
N PHE A 628 -17.04 -1.63 -31.59
CA PHE A 628 -17.72 -2.58 -30.72
C PHE A 628 -18.00 -3.89 -31.45
N GLY A 629 -17.74 -5.01 -30.76
CA GLY A 629 -18.09 -6.33 -31.26
C GLY A 629 -19.59 -6.64 -31.12
N GLU A 630 -20.07 -7.57 -31.93
CA GLU A 630 -21.49 -7.95 -32.02
C GLU A 630 -22.11 -8.55 -30.73
N ASN A 631 -21.30 -8.90 -29.76
CA ASN A 631 -21.77 -9.47 -28.48
C ASN A 631 -21.77 -8.47 -27.31
N VAL A 632 -21.32 -7.23 -27.52
CA VAL A 632 -21.31 -6.19 -26.50
C VAL A 632 -22.74 -5.85 -26.11
N GLN A 633 -23.06 -5.93 -24.83
CA GLN A 633 -24.42 -5.66 -24.32
C GLN A 633 -24.54 -4.32 -23.58
N TYR A 634 -23.42 -3.83 -23.04
CA TYR A 634 -23.33 -2.60 -22.28
C TYR A 634 -22.09 -1.80 -22.68
N ILE A 635 -22.22 -0.50 -22.89
CA ILE A 635 -21.10 0.41 -23.08
C ILE A 635 -20.84 1.10 -21.74
N PRO A 636 -19.65 0.92 -21.14
CA PRO A 636 -19.32 1.49 -19.83
C PRO A 636 -19.38 3.01 -19.80
N ALA A 637 -19.66 3.55 -18.60
CA ALA A 637 -19.59 4.98 -18.37
C ALA A 637 -18.19 5.52 -18.71
N TYR A 638 -18.13 6.64 -19.39
CA TYR A 638 -16.91 7.36 -19.80
C TYR A 638 -15.92 6.57 -20.67
N LEU A 639 -16.25 5.40 -21.21
CA LEU A 639 -15.33 4.52 -21.95
C LEU A 639 -14.60 5.24 -23.08
N CYS A 640 -15.28 6.04 -23.88
CA CYS A 640 -14.72 6.82 -24.99
C CYS A 640 -14.62 8.32 -24.66
N TYR A 641 -14.61 8.70 -23.39
CA TYR A 641 -14.55 10.09 -22.95
C TYR A 641 -13.38 10.86 -23.56
N LYS A 642 -13.65 12.02 -24.15
CA LYS A 642 -12.64 12.88 -24.80
C LYS A 642 -11.87 12.25 -25.98
N MET A 643 -12.38 11.22 -26.65
CA MET A 643 -11.77 10.70 -27.87
C MET A 643 -11.98 11.68 -29.03
N SER A 644 -11.25 12.79 -29.00
CA SER A 644 -11.47 13.95 -29.92
C SER A 644 -11.09 13.70 -31.37
N LYS A 645 -10.39 12.62 -31.69
CA LYS A 645 -10.05 12.21 -33.05
C LYS A 645 -10.97 11.11 -33.61
N LEU A 646 -11.86 10.57 -32.81
CA LEU A 646 -12.86 9.60 -33.24
C LEU A 646 -13.87 10.33 -34.14
N THR A 647 -14.04 9.88 -35.39
CA THR A 647 -14.88 10.56 -36.36
C THR A 647 -16.25 9.94 -36.56
N SER A 648 -16.38 8.64 -36.32
CA SER A 648 -17.64 7.92 -36.39
C SER A 648 -17.69 6.79 -35.41
N ILE A 649 -18.89 6.42 -34.96
CA ILE A 649 -19.14 5.26 -34.11
C ILE A 649 -20.42 4.56 -34.53
N THR A 650 -20.35 3.22 -34.55
CA THR A 650 -21.52 2.38 -34.74
C THR A 650 -21.72 1.55 -33.47
N ILE A 651 -22.89 1.65 -32.87
CA ILE A 651 -23.30 0.90 -31.68
C ILE A 651 -24.10 -0.33 -32.15
N PRO A 652 -23.64 -1.55 -31.90
CA PRO A 652 -24.31 -2.76 -32.37
C PRO A 652 -25.71 -2.95 -31.81
N ASN A 653 -26.51 -3.74 -32.50
CA ASN A 653 -27.87 -4.10 -32.03
C ASN A 653 -27.88 -4.93 -30.73
N SER A 654 -26.77 -5.52 -30.34
CA SER A 654 -26.63 -6.26 -29.09
C SER A 654 -26.57 -5.36 -27.85
N VAL A 655 -26.17 -4.09 -28.02
CA VAL A 655 -26.08 -3.12 -26.93
C VAL A 655 -27.46 -2.71 -26.44
N THR A 656 -27.72 -2.85 -25.16
CA THR A 656 -28.97 -2.46 -24.51
C THR A 656 -28.90 -1.10 -23.83
N THR A 657 -27.70 -0.68 -23.38
CA THR A 657 -27.49 0.57 -22.64
C THR A 657 -26.18 1.22 -23.04
N ILE A 658 -26.21 2.54 -23.27
CA ILE A 658 -25.05 3.38 -23.45
C ILE A 658 -24.84 4.14 -22.14
N GLY A 659 -23.76 3.85 -21.43
CA GLY A 659 -23.49 4.38 -20.08
C GLY A 659 -23.27 5.90 -20.02
N VAL A 660 -23.30 6.44 -18.81
CA VAL A 660 -23.14 7.87 -18.52
C VAL A 660 -21.85 8.40 -19.13
N GLY A 661 -21.94 9.49 -19.91
CA GLY A 661 -20.81 10.15 -20.52
C GLY A 661 -19.93 9.28 -21.43
N ALA A 662 -20.45 8.14 -21.92
CA ALA A 662 -19.67 7.13 -22.67
C ALA A 662 -18.86 7.73 -23.82
N PHE A 663 -19.39 8.72 -24.54
CA PHE A 663 -18.77 9.47 -25.64
C PHE A 663 -18.68 10.98 -25.36
N GLN A 664 -18.77 11.38 -24.10
CA GLN A 664 -18.75 12.79 -23.74
C GLN A 664 -17.46 13.47 -24.20
N TYR A 665 -17.58 14.65 -24.84
CA TYR A 665 -16.47 15.42 -25.42
C TYR A 665 -15.71 14.72 -26.55
N CYS A 666 -16.30 13.79 -27.28
CA CYS A 666 -15.77 13.28 -28.54
C CYS A 666 -15.93 14.35 -29.63
N SER A 667 -15.17 15.43 -29.52
CA SER A 667 -15.35 16.62 -30.34
C SER A 667 -15.10 16.43 -31.86
N GLY A 668 -14.39 15.36 -32.25
CA GLY A 668 -14.19 14.99 -33.66
C GLY A 668 -15.31 14.12 -34.25
N LEU A 669 -16.23 13.63 -33.44
CA LEU A 669 -17.27 12.70 -33.86
C LEU A 669 -18.28 13.42 -34.76
N THR A 670 -18.39 13.00 -36.04
CA THR A 670 -19.29 13.58 -37.03
C THR A 670 -20.57 12.79 -37.23
N SER A 671 -20.51 11.46 -37.01
CA SER A 671 -21.67 10.58 -37.16
C SER A 671 -21.75 9.51 -36.10
N VAL A 672 -22.97 9.19 -35.65
CA VAL A 672 -23.29 8.15 -34.72
C VAL A 672 -24.44 7.30 -35.25
N THR A 673 -24.28 5.99 -35.25
CA THR A 673 -25.37 5.03 -35.50
C THR A 673 -25.62 4.23 -34.21
N ILE A 674 -26.78 4.35 -33.63
CA ILE A 674 -27.22 3.64 -32.44
C ILE A 674 -28.10 2.45 -32.84
N GLY A 675 -27.67 1.25 -32.48
CA GLY A 675 -28.35 0.02 -32.82
C GLY A 675 -29.74 -0.13 -32.16
N ASN A 676 -30.55 -0.98 -32.73
CA ASN A 676 -31.94 -1.20 -32.29
C ASN A 676 -32.07 -1.94 -30.93
N GLY A 677 -31.00 -2.42 -30.33
CA GLY A 677 -31.05 -3.02 -29.00
C GLY A 677 -31.06 -2.01 -27.85
N VAL A 678 -30.60 -0.76 -28.11
CA VAL A 678 -30.45 0.28 -27.08
C VAL A 678 -31.82 0.71 -26.59
N ALA A 679 -32.07 0.54 -25.30
CA ALA A 679 -33.29 0.99 -24.62
C ALA A 679 -33.15 2.38 -23.99
N THR A 680 -31.95 2.73 -23.52
CA THR A 680 -31.67 3.99 -22.84
C THR A 680 -30.34 4.58 -23.29
N ILE A 681 -30.34 5.88 -23.59
CA ILE A 681 -29.15 6.69 -23.79
C ILE A 681 -28.95 7.47 -22.49
N GLU A 682 -27.93 7.10 -21.71
CA GLU A 682 -27.72 7.64 -20.36
C GLU A 682 -27.25 9.10 -20.36
N ASP A 683 -27.17 9.68 -19.15
CA ASP A 683 -26.80 11.08 -18.92
C ASP A 683 -25.50 11.44 -19.63
N ARG A 684 -25.47 12.54 -20.39
CA ARG A 684 -24.30 13.08 -21.10
C ARG A 684 -23.62 12.12 -22.07
N ALA A 685 -24.28 11.03 -22.48
CA ALA A 685 -23.64 9.98 -23.28
C ALA A 685 -22.87 10.51 -24.50
N PHE A 686 -23.39 11.50 -25.21
CA PHE A 686 -22.78 12.21 -26.35
C PHE A 686 -22.62 13.73 -26.09
N GLY A 687 -22.69 14.15 -24.82
CA GLY A 687 -22.57 15.57 -24.47
C GLY A 687 -21.24 16.18 -24.93
N GLY A 688 -21.26 17.33 -25.61
CA GLY A 688 -20.06 18.00 -26.09
C GLY A 688 -19.44 17.41 -27.37
N CYS A 689 -20.11 16.54 -28.10
CA CYS A 689 -19.71 16.07 -29.42
C CYS A 689 -19.90 17.21 -30.47
N SER A 690 -19.07 18.22 -30.40
CA SER A 690 -19.28 19.49 -31.09
C SER A 690 -19.28 19.41 -32.64
N SER A 691 -18.65 18.39 -33.22
CA SER A 691 -18.62 18.16 -34.68
C SER A 691 -19.77 17.24 -35.16
N LEU A 692 -20.61 16.76 -34.27
CA LEU A 692 -21.65 15.79 -34.59
C LEU A 692 -22.70 16.42 -35.51
N THR A 693 -22.83 15.91 -36.74
CA THR A 693 -23.77 16.38 -37.76
C THR A 693 -24.88 15.37 -38.04
N SER A 694 -24.67 14.08 -37.76
CA SER A 694 -25.62 13.02 -38.04
C SER A 694 -25.75 12.02 -36.89
N VAL A 695 -26.96 11.79 -36.47
CA VAL A 695 -27.29 10.79 -35.43
C VAL A 695 -28.44 9.92 -35.94
N THR A 696 -28.21 8.60 -35.99
CA THR A 696 -29.27 7.63 -36.20
C THR A 696 -29.56 6.98 -34.86
N ILE A 697 -30.76 7.13 -34.37
CA ILE A 697 -31.23 6.52 -33.09
C ILE A 697 -32.06 5.26 -33.39
N GLY A 698 -31.69 4.16 -32.75
CA GLY A 698 -32.38 2.88 -32.92
C GLY A 698 -33.80 2.86 -32.38
N ASN A 699 -34.65 2.01 -32.98
CA ASN A 699 -36.08 1.97 -32.75
C ASN A 699 -36.55 1.30 -31.42
N SER A 700 -35.59 1.01 -30.50
CA SER A 700 -35.93 0.49 -29.15
C SER A 700 -35.73 1.51 -28.05
N VAL A 701 -35.07 2.65 -28.37
CA VAL A 701 -34.81 3.69 -27.37
C VAL A 701 -36.11 4.23 -26.79
N LYS A 702 -36.26 4.17 -25.48
CA LYS A 702 -37.43 4.66 -24.73
C LYS A 702 -37.16 6.03 -24.11
N THR A 703 -35.94 6.27 -23.68
CA THR A 703 -35.57 7.49 -22.95
C THR A 703 -34.23 8.02 -23.44
N ILE A 704 -34.17 9.32 -23.71
CA ILE A 704 -32.97 10.11 -23.93
C ILE A 704 -32.76 10.91 -22.64
N ARG A 705 -31.73 10.56 -21.88
CA ARG A 705 -31.51 11.10 -20.54
C ARG A 705 -30.88 12.49 -20.51
N GLU A 706 -30.60 12.98 -19.29
CA GLU A 706 -30.12 14.34 -19.02
C GLU A 706 -28.86 14.66 -19.84
N SER A 707 -28.93 15.77 -20.59
CA SER A 707 -27.78 16.30 -21.34
C SER A 707 -27.15 15.32 -22.35
N ALA A 708 -27.86 14.24 -22.75
CA ALA A 708 -27.31 13.15 -23.55
C ALA A 708 -26.65 13.61 -24.84
N PHE A 709 -27.14 14.64 -25.51
CA PHE A 709 -26.59 15.29 -26.70
C PHE A 709 -26.35 16.79 -26.48
N ALA A 710 -26.23 17.22 -25.23
CA ALA A 710 -25.99 18.64 -24.95
C ALA A 710 -24.69 19.15 -25.62
N SER A 711 -24.72 20.36 -26.17
CA SER A 711 -23.56 20.99 -26.83
C SER A 711 -23.05 20.24 -28.08
N CYS A 712 -23.88 19.47 -28.77
CA CYS A 712 -23.63 18.96 -30.12
C CYS A 712 -23.86 20.10 -31.12
N SER A 713 -22.94 21.07 -31.09
CA SER A 713 -23.14 22.39 -31.75
C SER A 713 -23.21 22.37 -33.29
N SER A 714 -22.78 21.28 -33.92
CA SER A 714 -22.84 21.09 -35.37
C SER A 714 -24.07 20.30 -35.83
N LEU A 715 -24.88 19.76 -34.91
CA LEU A 715 -26.06 18.99 -35.26
C LEU A 715 -27.12 19.92 -35.87
N THR A 716 -27.49 19.64 -37.12
CA THR A 716 -28.46 20.47 -37.87
C THR A 716 -29.87 19.93 -37.82
N SER A 717 -30.05 18.62 -37.74
CA SER A 717 -31.33 17.99 -37.60
C SER A 717 -31.25 16.72 -36.71
N ILE A 718 -32.36 16.38 -36.10
CA ILE A 718 -32.50 15.14 -35.34
C ILE A 718 -33.86 14.52 -35.53
N THR A 719 -33.89 13.22 -35.85
CA THR A 719 -35.12 12.40 -35.85
C THR A 719 -35.16 11.55 -34.61
N ILE A 720 -36.14 11.77 -33.78
CA ILE A 720 -36.43 10.98 -32.57
C ILE A 720 -37.40 9.86 -32.95
N PRO A 721 -37.01 8.57 -32.76
CA PRO A 721 -37.83 7.43 -33.17
C PRO A 721 -39.17 7.36 -32.45
N ASN A 722 -40.12 6.67 -33.04
CA ASN A 722 -41.44 6.39 -32.45
C ASN A 722 -41.41 5.65 -31.10
N SER A 723 -40.33 5.00 -30.79
CA SER A 723 -40.12 4.27 -29.53
C SER A 723 -39.82 5.15 -28.33
N VAL A 724 -39.32 6.38 -28.57
CA VAL A 724 -38.92 7.31 -27.51
C VAL A 724 -40.17 7.97 -26.93
N THR A 725 -40.31 7.81 -25.60
CA THR A 725 -41.42 8.40 -24.86
C THR A 725 -40.99 9.61 -24.03
N HIS A 726 -39.67 9.69 -23.63
CA HIS A 726 -39.20 10.72 -22.73
C HIS A 726 -37.88 11.34 -23.24
N ILE A 727 -37.82 12.67 -23.28
CA ILE A 727 -36.64 13.47 -23.47
C ILE A 727 -36.39 14.23 -22.16
N GLN A 728 -35.27 13.95 -21.49
CA GLN A 728 -34.97 14.50 -20.17
C GLN A 728 -34.26 15.86 -20.23
N TYR A 729 -33.98 16.43 -19.04
CA TYR A 729 -33.46 17.76 -18.83
C TYR A 729 -32.21 18.03 -19.69
N GLY A 730 -32.27 19.11 -20.49
CA GLY A 730 -31.13 19.56 -21.29
C GLY A 730 -30.61 18.58 -22.34
N ALA A 731 -31.38 17.53 -22.70
CA ALA A 731 -30.91 16.44 -23.56
C ALA A 731 -30.24 16.92 -24.86
N PHE A 732 -30.73 17.98 -25.51
CA PHE A 732 -30.19 18.65 -26.70
C PHE A 732 -29.83 20.12 -26.43
N ALA A 733 -29.57 20.49 -25.16
CA ALA A 733 -29.25 21.87 -24.83
C ALA A 733 -27.97 22.35 -25.55
N ASN A 734 -27.98 23.59 -26.04
CA ASN A 734 -26.89 24.22 -26.77
C ASN A 734 -26.48 23.51 -28.07
N CYS A 735 -27.39 22.82 -28.73
CA CYS A 735 -27.23 22.37 -30.12
C CYS A 735 -27.48 23.56 -31.05
N ASN A 736 -26.47 24.47 -31.10
CA ASN A 736 -26.64 25.82 -31.67
C ASN A 736 -26.93 25.85 -33.21
N SER A 737 -26.62 24.76 -33.93
CA SER A 737 -26.87 24.60 -35.33
C SER A 737 -28.18 23.84 -35.65
N LEU A 738 -28.88 23.36 -34.60
CA LEU A 738 -30.07 22.56 -34.80
C LEU A 738 -31.17 23.42 -35.42
N GLU A 739 -31.62 23.02 -36.59
CA GLU A 739 -32.57 23.70 -37.44
C GLU A 739 -33.92 22.96 -37.46
N GLU A 740 -33.90 21.63 -37.36
CA GLU A 740 -35.06 20.76 -37.45
C GLU A 740 -35.07 19.66 -36.41
N VAL A 741 -36.20 19.40 -35.82
CA VAL A 741 -36.45 18.30 -34.89
C VAL A 741 -37.70 17.52 -35.29
N SER A 742 -37.58 16.22 -35.51
CA SER A 742 -38.70 15.33 -35.75
C SER A 742 -38.96 14.46 -34.50
N LEU A 743 -40.08 14.56 -33.87
CA LEU A 743 -40.52 13.83 -32.69
C LEU A 743 -41.51 12.72 -33.10
N GLY A 744 -41.13 11.46 -32.78
CA GLY A 744 -41.92 10.29 -33.13
C GLY A 744 -43.26 10.18 -32.40
N TYR A 745 -44.14 9.32 -32.92
CA TYR A 745 -45.53 9.11 -32.40
C TYR A 745 -45.60 8.76 -30.91
N GLY A 746 -44.58 8.14 -30.34
CA GLY A 746 -44.58 7.69 -28.96
C GLY A 746 -44.15 8.76 -27.95
N MET A 747 -43.91 10.00 -28.36
CA MET A 747 -43.47 11.07 -27.47
C MET A 747 -44.57 11.41 -26.44
N GLU A 748 -44.21 11.30 -25.14
CA GLU A 748 -45.11 11.57 -24.02
C GLU A 748 -44.65 12.76 -23.17
N TYR A 749 -43.31 12.94 -23.01
CA TYR A 749 -42.74 13.93 -22.09
C TYR A 749 -41.45 14.55 -22.60
N ILE A 750 -41.37 15.90 -22.54
CA ILE A 750 -40.18 16.71 -22.85
C ILE A 750 -39.88 17.58 -21.64
N SER A 751 -38.76 17.28 -21.02
CA SER A 751 -38.33 17.96 -19.80
C SER A 751 -37.86 19.40 -20.05
N GLY A 752 -37.72 20.18 -18.98
CA GLY A 752 -37.17 21.53 -19.06
C GLY A 752 -35.76 21.56 -19.70
N GLU A 753 -35.48 22.62 -20.42
CA GLU A 753 -34.23 22.88 -21.10
C GLU A 753 -33.82 21.84 -22.17
N ALA A 754 -34.72 20.90 -22.53
CA ALA A 754 -34.41 19.82 -23.46
C ALA A 754 -33.77 20.34 -24.76
N PHE A 755 -34.26 21.46 -25.31
CA PHE A 755 -33.73 22.15 -26.49
C PHE A 755 -33.33 23.61 -26.20
N ALA A 756 -32.92 23.91 -24.94
CA ALA A 756 -32.44 25.24 -24.58
C ALA A 756 -31.19 25.59 -25.35
N GLY A 757 -31.06 26.82 -25.82
CA GLY A 757 -29.91 27.28 -26.62
C GLY A 757 -29.90 26.77 -28.06
N CYS A 758 -30.90 26.05 -28.52
CA CYS A 758 -31.09 25.71 -29.98
C CYS A 758 -31.64 26.91 -30.73
N ASN A 759 -30.83 27.95 -30.87
CA ASN A 759 -31.26 29.26 -31.35
C ASN A 759 -31.56 29.33 -32.85
N ARG A 760 -31.19 28.29 -33.62
CA ARG A 760 -31.42 28.17 -35.07
C ARG A 760 -32.62 27.27 -35.38
N LEU A 761 -33.26 26.69 -34.35
CA LEU A 761 -34.42 25.82 -34.53
C LEU A 761 -35.55 26.64 -35.14
N TYR A 762 -36.06 26.17 -36.27
CA TYR A 762 -37.15 26.82 -36.99
C TYR A 762 -38.26 25.84 -37.40
N ASP A 763 -38.00 24.51 -37.45
CA ASP A 763 -39.04 23.49 -37.73
C ASP A 763 -39.05 22.39 -36.66
N ILE A 764 -40.22 22.11 -36.15
CA ILE A 764 -40.50 21.00 -35.25
C ILE A 764 -41.64 20.16 -35.86
N TYR A 765 -41.33 18.93 -36.19
CA TYR A 765 -42.34 17.93 -36.60
C TYR A 765 -42.69 17.07 -35.40
N CYS A 766 -43.88 17.17 -34.87
CA CYS A 766 -44.33 16.35 -33.75
C CYS A 766 -45.44 15.42 -34.23
N TYR A 767 -45.12 14.14 -34.40
CA TYR A 767 -46.05 13.11 -34.88
C TYR A 767 -46.93 12.50 -33.78
N ALA A 768 -46.76 12.90 -32.51
CA ALA A 768 -47.65 12.43 -31.44
C ALA A 768 -49.08 12.91 -31.62
N THR A 769 -50.03 12.01 -31.53
CA THR A 769 -51.48 12.35 -31.65
C THR A 769 -52.02 13.08 -30.44
N ASN A 770 -51.40 12.94 -29.29
CA ASN A 770 -51.70 13.74 -28.08
C ASN A 770 -50.51 14.67 -27.83
N PRO A 771 -50.72 15.97 -27.53
CA PRO A 771 -49.63 16.90 -27.21
C PRO A 771 -48.79 16.34 -26.05
N PRO A 772 -47.49 16.11 -26.25
CA PRO A 772 -46.62 15.64 -25.16
C PRO A 772 -46.54 16.64 -24.01
N GLU A 773 -46.47 16.16 -22.76
CA GLU A 773 -46.22 17.07 -21.64
C GLU A 773 -44.83 17.74 -21.82
N ALA A 774 -44.81 19.08 -21.79
CA ALA A 774 -43.59 19.84 -21.93
C ALA A 774 -43.51 20.96 -20.89
N LYS A 775 -42.29 21.43 -20.58
CA LYS A 775 -42.04 22.52 -19.62
C LYS A 775 -41.82 23.83 -20.36
N GLU A 776 -42.11 24.96 -19.76
CA GLU A 776 -41.93 26.28 -20.36
C GLU A 776 -40.52 26.56 -20.84
N SER A 777 -39.49 25.93 -20.22
CA SER A 777 -38.07 26.04 -20.63
C SER A 777 -37.64 24.98 -21.64
N SER A 778 -38.52 24.09 -22.13
CA SER A 778 -38.12 22.94 -22.98
C SER A 778 -37.50 23.39 -24.31
N PHE A 779 -37.92 24.49 -24.89
CA PHE A 779 -37.42 25.05 -26.12
C PHE A 779 -36.83 26.45 -25.93
N ALA A 780 -35.87 26.83 -26.78
CA ALA A 780 -35.18 28.12 -26.71
C ALA A 780 -36.10 29.32 -27.05
N ASN A 781 -37.05 29.12 -27.96
CA ASN A 781 -38.09 30.13 -28.34
C ASN A 781 -39.30 29.45 -28.95
N TYR A 782 -40.35 30.20 -29.12
CA TYR A 782 -41.65 29.71 -29.68
C TYR A 782 -41.97 30.32 -31.09
N ASN A 783 -41.05 31.09 -31.64
CA ASN A 783 -41.15 31.61 -33.01
C ASN A 783 -40.56 30.59 -34.00
N VAL A 784 -41.14 29.36 -33.95
CA VAL A 784 -40.70 28.17 -34.68
C VAL A 784 -41.96 27.57 -35.31
N ASN A 785 -41.82 27.00 -36.51
CA ASN A 785 -42.94 26.29 -37.15
C ASN A 785 -43.10 24.93 -36.42
N LEU A 786 -44.30 24.64 -36.03
CA LEU A 786 -44.70 23.38 -35.42
C LEU A 786 -45.63 22.63 -36.38
N TYR A 787 -45.18 21.48 -36.81
CA TYR A 787 -45.96 20.61 -37.68
C TYR A 787 -46.53 19.45 -36.88
N VAL A 788 -47.85 19.25 -36.88
CA VAL A 788 -48.57 18.25 -36.07
C VAL A 788 -49.53 17.45 -36.97
N PRO A 789 -49.97 16.25 -36.54
CA PRO A 789 -50.96 15.49 -37.28
C PRO A 789 -52.24 16.30 -37.44
N CYS A 790 -52.84 16.33 -38.67
CA CYS A 790 -54.04 17.12 -38.95
C CYS A 790 -55.24 16.74 -38.06
N GLU A 791 -55.30 15.53 -37.62
CA GLU A 791 -56.32 15.05 -36.69
C GLU A 791 -56.17 15.56 -35.24
N SER A 792 -55.02 16.13 -34.92
CA SER A 792 -54.69 16.61 -33.57
C SER A 792 -54.34 18.11 -33.51
N GLU A 793 -54.46 18.85 -34.63
CA GLU A 793 -54.09 20.26 -34.74
C GLU A 793 -54.77 21.12 -33.67
N GLU A 794 -56.12 20.94 -33.46
CA GLU A 794 -56.89 21.62 -32.42
C GLU A 794 -56.37 21.32 -30.99
N ASP A 795 -55.97 20.07 -30.71
CA ASP A 795 -55.47 19.67 -29.38
C ASP A 795 -54.13 20.40 -29.08
N TYR A 796 -53.27 20.60 -30.08
CA TYR A 796 -52.03 21.34 -29.95
C TYR A 796 -52.25 22.84 -29.85
N GLU A 797 -53.19 23.43 -30.62
CA GLU A 797 -53.54 24.85 -30.54
C GLU A 797 -54.09 25.25 -29.17
N TYR A 798 -54.94 24.41 -28.56
CA TYR A 798 -55.52 24.67 -27.25
C TYR A 798 -54.68 24.19 -26.07
N ASP A 799 -53.57 23.47 -26.33
CA ASP A 799 -52.68 23.05 -25.25
C ASP A 799 -51.96 24.26 -24.62
N SER A 800 -51.83 24.27 -23.31
CA SER A 800 -51.27 25.39 -22.53
C SER A 800 -49.81 25.69 -22.85
N PHE A 801 -49.07 24.71 -23.34
CA PHE A 801 -47.65 24.81 -23.71
C PHE A 801 -47.48 24.93 -25.24
N TRP A 802 -48.01 23.97 -26.00
CA TRP A 802 -47.84 23.88 -27.45
C TRP A 802 -48.56 25.00 -28.21
N GLY A 803 -49.71 25.49 -27.72
CA GLY A 803 -50.38 26.66 -28.28
C GLY A 803 -49.60 28.00 -28.15
N LYS A 804 -48.44 28.01 -27.52
CA LYS A 804 -47.51 29.16 -27.52
C LYS A 804 -46.67 29.27 -28.80
N PHE A 805 -46.58 28.20 -29.58
CA PHE A 805 -45.87 28.27 -30.87
C PHE A 805 -46.63 29.17 -31.86
N LYS A 806 -45.87 30.03 -32.53
CA LYS A 806 -46.44 31.09 -33.33
C LYS A 806 -47.08 30.57 -34.61
N PHE A 807 -46.52 29.50 -35.16
CA PHE A 807 -47.01 28.89 -36.38
C PHE A 807 -47.24 27.40 -36.11
N ILE A 808 -48.50 26.95 -36.08
CA ILE A 808 -48.89 25.56 -36.00
C ILE A 808 -49.54 25.22 -37.35
N GLU A 809 -49.03 24.21 -38.00
CA GLU A 809 -49.51 23.71 -39.27
C GLU A 809 -49.72 22.21 -39.20
N CYS A 810 -50.79 21.75 -39.82
CA CYS A 810 -51.00 20.31 -39.85
C CYS A 810 -50.30 19.65 -41.02
N ILE A 811 -49.80 18.46 -40.78
CA ILE A 811 -49.21 17.57 -41.79
C ILE A 811 -50.08 16.32 -41.93
N ASP A 812 -50.37 15.94 -43.17
CA ASP A 812 -51.01 14.68 -43.48
C ASP A 812 -49.99 13.56 -43.36
N VAL A 813 -50.12 12.77 -42.31
CA VAL A 813 -49.12 11.73 -41.95
C VAL A 813 -48.98 10.67 -43.05
N GLU A 814 -50.03 10.47 -43.92
CA GLU A 814 -49.93 9.58 -45.06
C GLU A 814 -49.01 10.12 -46.17
N SER A 815 -48.87 11.47 -46.31
CA SER A 815 -48.01 12.08 -47.29
C SER A 815 -46.57 12.36 -46.84
N ALA A 816 -46.36 12.47 -45.51
CA ALA A 816 -45.01 12.75 -44.94
C ALA A 816 -44.00 11.58 -45.00
N VAL A 817 -44.48 10.40 -45.38
CA VAL A 817 -43.60 9.22 -45.59
C VAL A 817 -42.77 9.32 -46.87
N ASP A 818 -43.21 10.16 -47.82
CA ASP A 818 -42.53 10.35 -49.12
C ASP A 818 -41.39 11.37 -49.11
N ASP A 819 -41.26 12.23 -48.06
CA ASP A 819 -40.30 13.36 -48.04
C ASP A 819 -39.03 13.14 -47.17
N ILE A 820 -38.69 11.91 -46.79
CA ILE A 820 -37.37 11.65 -46.19
C ILE A 820 -36.31 11.66 -47.29
N PRO A 821 -35.30 12.59 -47.29
CA PRO A 821 -34.29 12.66 -48.33
C PRO A 821 -33.51 11.35 -48.43
N THR A 822 -33.69 10.60 -49.51
CA THR A 822 -32.92 9.41 -49.81
C THR A 822 -31.56 9.80 -50.39
N ALA A 823 -30.49 9.60 -49.64
CA ALA A 823 -29.14 9.55 -50.26
C ALA A 823 -29.06 8.32 -51.17
N THR A 824 -29.11 8.59 -52.45
CA THR A 824 -28.67 7.77 -53.60
C THR A 824 -28.56 6.24 -53.37
N THR A 825 -29.70 5.56 -53.35
CA THR A 825 -29.86 4.14 -53.75
C THR A 825 -31.34 3.95 -54.07
N ASN A 826 -31.66 3.09 -55.09
CA ASN A 826 -33.03 2.76 -55.50
C ASN A 826 -33.85 2.08 -54.35
N VAL A 827 -34.19 2.82 -53.32
CA VAL A 827 -35.00 2.37 -52.20
C VAL A 827 -36.33 3.09 -52.23
N GLN A 828 -37.43 2.35 -52.44
CA GLN A 828 -38.79 2.86 -52.34
C GLN A 828 -39.38 2.43 -51.02
N LYS A 829 -40.11 3.33 -50.36
CA LYS A 829 -40.86 3.05 -49.14
C LYS A 829 -42.32 2.91 -49.50
N LEU A 830 -42.94 1.82 -49.13
CA LEU A 830 -44.37 1.54 -49.37
C LEU A 830 -45.05 1.33 -48.01
N PHE A 831 -46.25 1.91 -47.88
CA PHE A 831 -47.09 1.67 -46.73
C PHE A 831 -48.20 0.71 -47.15
N ARG A 832 -48.31 -0.47 -46.57
CA ARG A 832 -49.37 -1.44 -46.86
C ARG A 832 -49.91 -2.04 -45.54
N ASN A 833 -51.21 -1.91 -45.36
CA ASN A 833 -51.93 -2.41 -44.16
C ASN A 833 -51.38 -1.90 -42.80
N GLY A 834 -50.98 -0.61 -42.73
CA GLY A 834 -50.50 0.02 -41.52
C GLY A 834 -49.01 -0.35 -41.16
N GLN A 835 -48.26 -0.97 -42.08
CA GLN A 835 -46.84 -1.28 -41.90
C GLN A 835 -45.99 -0.64 -43.02
N LEU A 836 -44.86 -0.02 -42.63
CA LEU A 836 -43.84 0.48 -43.54
C LEU A 836 -43.05 -0.68 -44.15
N ILE A 837 -43.06 -0.77 -45.48
CA ILE A 837 -42.27 -1.75 -46.23
C ILE A 837 -41.18 -0.99 -46.98
N ILE A 838 -39.96 -1.43 -46.91
CA ILE A 838 -38.83 -0.89 -47.65
C ILE A 838 -38.60 -1.76 -48.90
N LEU A 839 -38.85 -1.24 -50.08
CA LEU A 839 -38.52 -1.89 -51.34
C LEU A 839 -37.13 -1.46 -51.76
N ARG A 840 -36.18 -2.44 -51.77
CA ARG A 840 -34.80 -2.21 -52.25
C ARG A 840 -34.51 -3.17 -53.36
N ASP A 841 -34.17 -2.63 -54.52
CA ASP A 841 -33.86 -3.40 -55.76
C ASP A 841 -34.95 -4.47 -56.10
N GLY A 842 -36.25 -4.14 -55.86
CA GLY A 842 -37.40 -5.02 -56.15
C GLY A 842 -37.73 -6.03 -55.08
N VAL A 843 -37.04 -6.04 -53.97
CA VAL A 843 -37.27 -6.93 -52.82
C VAL A 843 -37.91 -6.11 -51.66
N GLU A 844 -38.95 -6.68 -51.05
CA GLU A 844 -39.67 -6.08 -49.91
C GLU A 844 -38.97 -6.44 -48.61
N TYR A 845 -38.66 -5.44 -47.75
CA TYR A 845 -38.08 -5.59 -46.42
C TYR A 845 -39.02 -4.94 -45.40
N ASN A 846 -39.09 -5.51 -44.23
CA ASN A 846 -39.74 -4.85 -43.10
C ASN A 846 -38.81 -3.72 -42.51
N VAL A 847 -39.33 -2.94 -41.57
CA VAL A 847 -38.60 -1.81 -40.94
C VAL A 847 -37.31 -2.17 -40.23
N ILE A 848 -37.07 -3.47 -39.97
CA ILE A 848 -35.85 -3.99 -39.36
C ILE A 848 -34.90 -4.60 -40.40
N GLY A 849 -35.19 -4.44 -41.70
CA GLY A 849 -34.31 -4.92 -42.80
C GLY A 849 -34.42 -6.41 -43.09
N GLN A 850 -35.44 -7.10 -42.64
CA GLN A 850 -35.70 -8.52 -43.02
C GLN A 850 -36.54 -8.58 -44.30
N GLU A 851 -36.16 -9.40 -45.26
CA GLU A 851 -36.87 -9.67 -46.48
C GLU A 851 -38.27 -10.28 -46.14
N MET A 852 -39.36 -9.76 -46.73
CA MET A 852 -40.72 -10.16 -46.48
C MET A 852 -41.23 -11.17 -47.51
#